data_de679d15b72ee4e31e9d6dd2e9e331df
#
_entry.id   de679d15b72ee4e31e9d6dd2e9e331df
#
_cell.length_a   1.000
_cell.length_b   1.000
_cell.length_c   1.000
_cell.angle_alpha   90.00
_cell.angle_beta   90.00
_cell.angle_gamma   90.00
#
_symmetry.space_group_name_H-M   'P 1'
#
loop_
_entity.id
_entity.type
_entity.pdbx_description
1 polymer ?
#
loop_
_entity_poly.entity_id
_entity_poly.type
_entity_poly.pdbx_seq_one_letter_code
_entity_poly.pdbx_strand_id
1 'polypeptide(L)'
;MRADATVEMPAVLSSTEAHEPVATPTATRRPRTSLLLGLLLACWLVPLAANAVHAAWLLPPVVLLGTASLLRSGRSLLDRVVLALALLAGLTCAVGLLFTVWPWGLHPVPVTGLALTVLTLAAVLSRRAPRLPRPSWSDLVSLAAAALAAGYLATPFLRASSFGQRLNLAMVGEDNGRHPALVDVIGRVGGYLFLDPDTAREHIFSGLVHYPQGWHFTTALLDGFLRSAGDPPTGARLMDHYVLWCLATFGLLLLALIWAAQHVAGPLHALRRLVLIIAVTALVLGTELPRLLVAGYPSETFGLSLSAILIALVVRPLYRLREQLILVGALLIGIGFSYYLFLFPTGAMVLCWLIADRRRLRARAGTVAAIAVPTAVLAPLIPLLGLLVAGQSEALAAPGGTPPVETYNTMLGLGAAVVAAVLVRTNLAESTWRRYLVTLAVALFFSASMAAVNLANGTQPAYYFGKTAHLVIAVLIIGAAALARLLPVPAQSTDSEPRRRPITSALPAVATAALVTLAVLAGTGLLGWTGGYFHRTGSNGTWAKDWAGRDVRDVTRSASVTSIAYRNYPAIPGTVTLVVDKQGLQGYRESIFLSAMQGTSGQTEPGIYFRIYDEPERTAEILRRVPRPLRLIVAHPEAQQAIDRALKADPTLRDGLTMVPLKPTTPR
;
A
#
# COMPACT_ATOMS: atom_id res chain seq x y z
N MET A 1 63.44 -15.76 -46.45
CA MET A 1 62.88 -14.62 -47.26
C MET A 1 61.85 -13.87 -46.39
N ARG A 2 62.30 -12.77 -45.82
CA ARG A 2 61.41 -11.83 -45.07
C ARG A 2 60.81 -10.85 -46.09
N ALA A 3 59.52 -10.65 -46.07
CA ALA A 3 58.88 -9.58 -46.77
C ALA A 3 58.33 -8.61 -45.71
N ASP A 4 58.93 -7.41 -45.65
CA ASP A 4 58.48 -6.26 -44.87
C ASP A 4 57.25 -5.68 -45.52
N ALA A 5 56.13 -5.64 -44.80
CA ALA A 5 54.97 -4.90 -45.16
C ALA A 5 54.93 -3.58 -44.37
N THR A 6 55.32 -2.51 -44.97
CA THR A 6 55.18 -1.15 -44.46
C THR A 6 53.69 -0.77 -44.45
N VAL A 7 53.15 -0.55 -43.27
CA VAL A 7 51.79 0.00 -43.07
C VAL A 7 51.90 1.53 -43.11
N GLU A 8 51.36 2.16 -44.14
CA GLU A 8 51.15 3.61 -44.19
C GLU A 8 50.07 4.01 -43.21
N MET A 9 50.41 4.86 -42.25
CA MET A 9 49.45 5.53 -41.38
C MET A 9 48.78 6.70 -42.10
N PRO A 10 47.45 6.82 -42.12
CA PRO A 10 46.82 8.01 -42.69
C PRO A 10 47.01 9.23 -41.75
N ALA A 11 47.34 10.36 -42.41
CA ALA A 11 47.55 11.65 -41.75
C ALA A 11 46.35 12.10 -40.93
N VAL A 12 46.59 12.36 -39.68
CA VAL A 12 45.62 12.98 -38.75
C VAL A 12 45.45 14.42 -39.16
N LEU A 13 44.32 14.72 -39.78
CA LEU A 13 43.85 16.10 -39.97
C LEU A 13 43.54 16.69 -38.60
N SER A 14 44.32 17.66 -38.16
CA SER A 14 44.08 18.49 -36.98
C SER A 14 42.84 19.33 -37.22
N SER A 15 41.68 18.88 -36.79
CA SER A 15 40.50 19.72 -36.64
C SER A 15 40.73 20.73 -35.50
N THR A 16 40.87 21.97 -35.82
CA THR A 16 40.88 23.11 -34.89
C THR A 16 39.49 23.10 -34.21
N GLU A 17 39.40 22.47 -33.05
CA GLU A 17 38.24 22.59 -32.18
C GLU A 17 38.10 24.08 -31.80
N ALA A 18 37.08 24.74 -32.36
CA ALA A 18 36.63 26.02 -31.87
C ALA A 18 36.21 25.84 -30.41
N HIS A 19 36.97 26.39 -29.47
CA HIS A 19 36.62 26.48 -28.08
C HIS A 19 35.25 27.19 -27.93
N GLU A 20 34.18 26.43 -27.78
CA GLU A 20 32.96 26.99 -27.22
C GLU A 20 33.28 27.65 -25.91
N PRO A 21 32.88 28.91 -25.67
CA PRO A 21 33.12 29.58 -24.42
C PRO A 21 32.44 28.76 -23.31
N VAL A 22 33.23 28.21 -22.41
CA VAL A 22 32.77 27.56 -21.17
C VAL A 22 31.82 28.53 -20.48
N ALA A 23 30.53 28.24 -20.53
CA ALA A 23 29.50 29.03 -19.86
C ALA A 23 29.88 29.11 -18.39
N THR A 24 30.36 30.26 -17.98
CA THR A 24 30.63 30.59 -16.56
C THR A 24 29.41 30.20 -15.74
N PRO A 25 29.55 29.41 -14.69
CA PRO A 25 28.43 29.03 -13.86
C PRO A 25 27.85 30.32 -13.29
N THR A 26 26.64 30.67 -13.74
CA THR A 26 25.89 31.81 -13.20
C THR A 26 25.83 31.65 -11.69
N ALA A 27 26.55 32.53 -10.98
CA ALA A 27 26.58 32.58 -9.54
C ALA A 27 25.14 32.71 -9.05
N THR A 28 24.62 31.63 -8.44
CA THR A 28 23.28 31.62 -7.85
C THR A 28 23.28 32.61 -6.71
N ARG A 29 22.69 33.80 -6.96
CA ARG A 29 22.54 34.86 -5.92
C ARG A 29 21.89 34.23 -4.70
N ARG A 30 22.50 34.38 -3.52
CA ARG A 30 21.88 34.05 -2.24
C ARG A 30 20.53 34.78 -2.18
N PRO A 31 19.44 34.11 -1.77
CA PRO A 31 18.17 34.78 -1.60
C PRO A 31 18.38 35.95 -0.61
N ARG A 32 17.83 37.11 -0.93
CA ARG A 32 17.86 38.24 0.00
C ARG A 32 17.18 37.79 1.30
N THR A 33 17.73 38.18 2.46
CA THR A 33 17.19 37.75 3.77
C THR A 33 15.70 38.04 3.91
N SER A 34 15.25 39.19 3.37
CA SER A 34 13.83 39.55 3.31
C SER A 34 12.97 38.58 2.54
N LEU A 35 13.46 38.04 1.41
CA LEU A 35 12.72 37.03 0.62
C LEU A 35 12.61 35.71 1.40
N LEU A 36 13.68 35.29 2.07
CA LEU A 36 13.64 34.06 2.90
C LEU A 36 12.64 34.19 4.06
N LEU A 37 12.66 35.34 4.76
CA LEU A 37 11.69 35.62 5.83
C LEU A 37 10.26 35.61 5.30
N GLY A 38 10.01 36.26 4.14
CA GLY A 38 8.69 36.25 3.50
C GLY A 38 8.22 34.82 3.13
N LEU A 39 9.13 33.99 2.60
CA LEU A 39 8.82 32.58 2.29
C LEU A 39 8.54 31.77 3.55
N LEU A 40 9.32 31.93 4.62
CA LEU A 40 9.07 31.23 5.87
C LEU A 40 7.73 31.64 6.51
N LEU A 41 7.39 32.93 6.45
CA LEU A 41 6.06 33.39 6.88
C LEU A 41 4.94 32.78 6.04
N ALA A 42 5.11 32.75 4.72
CA ALA A 42 4.14 32.12 3.82
C ALA A 42 3.94 30.62 4.10
N CYS A 43 4.98 29.90 4.55
CA CYS A 43 4.87 28.49 4.94
C CYS A 43 3.83 28.25 6.05
N TRP A 44 3.51 29.25 6.86
CA TRP A 44 2.53 29.18 7.94
C TRP A 44 1.19 29.87 7.60
N LEU A 45 1.24 31.00 6.92
CA LEU A 45 0.02 31.73 6.55
C LEU A 45 -0.81 30.99 5.48
N VAL A 46 -0.14 30.34 4.51
CA VAL A 46 -0.87 29.58 3.46
C VAL A 46 -1.64 28.40 4.03
N PRO A 47 -1.07 27.53 4.89
CA PRO A 47 -1.85 26.47 5.54
C PRO A 47 -2.97 26.99 6.41
N LEU A 48 -2.75 28.09 7.15
CA LEU A 48 -3.77 28.71 7.98
C LEU A 48 -4.96 29.19 7.12
N ALA A 49 -4.68 29.91 6.05
CA ALA A 49 -5.70 30.39 5.12
C ALA A 49 -6.45 29.23 4.44
N ALA A 50 -5.72 28.22 3.95
CA ALA A 50 -6.34 27.04 3.32
C ALA A 50 -7.26 26.29 4.28
N ASN A 51 -6.86 26.14 5.55
CA ASN A 51 -7.69 25.50 6.57
C ASN A 51 -8.92 26.33 6.91
N ALA A 52 -8.78 27.66 7.01
CA ALA A 52 -9.91 28.57 7.31
C ALA A 52 -11.01 28.53 6.23
N VAL A 53 -10.65 28.29 4.98
CA VAL A 53 -11.62 28.16 3.85
C VAL A 53 -11.96 26.70 3.52
N HIS A 54 -11.65 25.74 4.42
CA HIS A 54 -11.88 24.30 4.23
C HIS A 54 -11.22 23.71 2.96
N ALA A 55 -10.09 24.26 2.54
CA ALA A 55 -9.30 23.84 1.37
C ALA A 55 -7.97 23.16 1.76
N ALA A 56 -7.82 22.67 3.01
CA ALA A 56 -6.60 22.02 3.46
C ALA A 56 -6.25 20.77 2.64
N TRP A 57 -7.22 20.14 1.96
CA TRP A 57 -7.00 19.01 1.05
C TRP A 57 -6.07 19.32 -0.13
N LEU A 58 -5.85 20.60 -0.47
CA LEU A 58 -4.87 21.03 -1.48
C LEU A 58 -3.42 20.99 -0.98
N LEU A 59 -3.21 20.99 0.34
CA LEU A 59 -1.86 21.09 0.92
C LEU A 59 -0.99 19.84 0.69
N PRO A 60 -1.49 18.59 0.84
CA PRO A 60 -0.69 17.40 0.51
C PRO A 60 -0.19 17.37 -0.94
N PRO A 61 -1.00 17.66 -1.99
CA PRO A 61 -0.51 17.85 -3.35
C PRO A 61 0.59 18.92 -3.47
N VAL A 62 0.48 20.05 -2.76
CA VAL A 62 1.50 21.12 -2.78
C VAL A 62 2.82 20.62 -2.16
N VAL A 63 2.77 19.94 -1.02
CA VAL A 63 3.95 19.33 -0.38
C VAL A 63 4.58 18.27 -1.29
N LEU A 64 3.76 17.42 -1.93
CA LEU A 64 4.20 16.40 -2.87
C LEU A 64 4.92 17.00 -4.08
N LEU A 65 4.31 17.99 -4.74
CA LEU A 65 4.91 18.67 -5.89
C LEU A 65 6.12 19.50 -5.50
N GLY A 66 6.10 20.14 -4.34
CA GLY A 66 7.26 20.81 -3.74
C GLY A 66 8.44 19.85 -3.56
N THR A 67 8.20 18.69 -2.97
CA THR A 67 9.20 17.63 -2.80
C THR A 67 9.70 17.12 -4.16
N ALA A 68 8.80 16.81 -5.09
CA ALA A 68 9.13 16.37 -6.46
C ALA A 68 10.00 17.40 -7.20
N SER A 69 9.77 18.71 -6.98
CA SER A 69 10.51 19.79 -7.62
C SER A 69 11.96 19.89 -7.17
N LEU A 70 12.28 19.42 -5.97
CA LEU A 70 13.65 19.41 -5.39
C LEU A 70 14.43 18.15 -5.77
N LEU A 71 13.76 17.06 -6.12
CA LEU A 71 14.43 15.87 -6.65
C LEU A 71 15.02 16.16 -8.04
N ARG A 72 16.14 15.52 -8.33
CA ARG A 72 16.83 15.65 -9.64
C ARG A 72 16.86 14.34 -10.42
N SER A 73 16.55 13.24 -9.77
CA SER A 73 16.32 11.94 -10.40
C SER A 73 14.89 11.88 -10.95
N GLY A 74 14.70 11.12 -12.03
CA GLY A 74 13.42 11.05 -12.73
C GLY A 74 13.37 11.97 -13.96
N ARG A 75 12.92 11.40 -15.09
CA ARG A 75 12.88 12.06 -16.40
C ARG A 75 11.53 12.71 -16.68
N SER A 76 10.44 12.12 -16.15
CA SER A 76 9.07 12.61 -16.31
C SER A 76 8.53 13.17 -14.98
N LEU A 77 7.36 13.83 -15.07
CA LEU A 77 6.67 14.31 -13.87
C LEU A 77 6.27 13.14 -12.96
N LEU A 78 5.73 12.07 -13.54
CA LEU A 78 5.33 10.87 -12.77
C LEU A 78 6.53 10.23 -12.06
N ASP A 79 7.69 10.11 -12.73
CA ASP A 79 8.90 9.61 -12.07
C ASP A 79 9.19 10.37 -10.78
N ARG A 80 9.16 11.71 -10.83
CA ARG A 80 9.47 12.52 -9.65
C ARG A 80 8.37 12.50 -8.59
N VAL A 81 7.12 12.42 -9.01
CA VAL A 81 5.98 12.29 -8.09
C VAL A 81 6.06 10.96 -7.34
N VAL A 82 6.32 9.84 -8.02
CA VAL A 82 6.47 8.52 -7.37
C VAL A 82 7.66 8.51 -6.41
N LEU A 83 8.80 9.08 -6.82
CA LEU A 83 9.97 9.19 -5.93
C LEU A 83 9.69 10.11 -4.74
N ALA A 84 8.95 11.19 -4.93
CA ALA A 84 8.55 12.09 -3.84
C ALA A 84 7.55 11.41 -2.89
N LEU A 85 6.59 10.64 -3.42
CA LEU A 85 5.68 9.81 -2.61
C LEU A 85 6.47 8.80 -1.77
N ALA A 86 7.44 8.10 -2.36
CA ALA A 86 8.30 7.17 -1.64
C ALA A 86 9.08 7.85 -0.51
N LEU A 87 9.64 9.03 -0.76
CA LEU A 87 10.33 9.82 0.25
C LEU A 87 9.38 10.27 1.37
N LEU A 88 8.24 10.85 1.00
CA LEU A 88 7.25 11.36 1.96
C LEU A 88 6.63 10.23 2.79
N ALA A 89 6.37 9.06 2.23
CA ALA A 89 5.85 7.91 2.98
C ALA A 89 6.79 7.52 4.14
N GLY A 90 8.09 7.36 3.87
CA GLY A 90 9.06 7.07 4.91
C GLY A 90 9.27 8.21 5.91
N LEU A 91 9.31 9.46 5.42
CA LEU A 91 9.43 10.64 6.28
C LEU A 91 8.20 10.81 7.17
N THR A 92 6.99 10.62 6.66
CA THR A 92 5.74 10.68 7.45
C THR A 92 5.78 9.65 8.57
N CYS A 93 6.21 8.41 8.29
CA CYS A 93 6.38 7.40 9.32
C CYS A 93 7.41 7.82 10.39
N ALA A 94 8.56 8.34 9.98
CA ALA A 94 9.60 8.77 10.92
C ALA A 94 9.19 10.00 11.75
N VAL A 95 8.62 11.02 11.10
CA VAL A 95 8.20 12.27 11.75
C VAL A 95 6.95 12.05 12.61
N GLY A 96 6.16 11.01 12.34
CA GLY A 96 5.06 10.59 13.19
C GLY A 96 5.46 10.33 14.65
N LEU A 97 6.71 9.93 14.91
CA LEU A 97 7.26 9.82 16.26
C LEU A 97 7.32 11.20 16.97
N LEU A 98 7.65 12.26 16.21
CA LEU A 98 7.63 13.63 16.73
C LEU A 98 6.19 14.11 16.95
N PHE A 99 5.28 13.83 16.04
CA PHE A 99 3.88 14.27 16.14
C PHE A 99 3.16 13.68 17.36
N THR A 100 3.56 12.52 17.82
CA THR A 100 3.00 11.90 19.03
C THR A 100 3.32 12.70 20.31
N VAL A 101 4.44 13.43 20.34
CA VAL A 101 4.89 14.14 21.54
C VAL A 101 4.75 15.68 21.45
N TRP A 102 4.34 16.21 20.30
CA TRP A 102 4.11 17.65 20.16
C TRP A 102 2.65 18.03 20.44
N PRO A 103 2.35 19.31 20.80
CA PRO A 103 1.02 19.65 21.33
C PRO A 103 -0.09 19.79 20.28
N TRP A 104 0.22 19.67 18.99
CA TRP A 104 -0.75 19.93 17.91
C TRP A 104 -1.26 18.67 17.21
N GLY A 105 -0.82 17.49 17.62
CA GLY A 105 -1.23 16.21 17.02
C GLY A 105 -1.12 16.22 15.49
N LEU A 106 -2.15 15.73 14.79
CA LEU A 106 -2.18 15.62 13.33
C LEU A 106 -2.90 16.79 12.63
N HIS A 107 -3.01 17.97 13.32
CA HIS A 107 -3.72 19.09 12.73
C HIS A 107 -3.05 19.60 11.44
N PRO A 108 -3.82 19.82 10.32
CA PRO A 108 -3.28 20.16 9.01
C PRO A 108 -2.35 21.36 8.97
N VAL A 109 -2.65 22.42 9.74
CA VAL A 109 -1.89 23.68 9.72
C VAL A 109 -0.45 23.50 10.19
N PRO A 110 -0.16 23.04 11.45
CA PRO A 110 1.20 22.88 11.92
C PRO A 110 2.00 21.82 11.15
N VAL A 111 1.34 20.72 10.74
CA VAL A 111 1.99 19.69 9.93
C VAL A 111 2.47 20.25 8.59
N THR A 112 1.63 21.01 7.88
CA THR A 112 2.03 21.62 6.61
C THR A 112 3.02 22.75 6.82
N GLY A 113 2.82 23.58 7.83
CA GLY A 113 3.76 24.66 8.16
C GLY A 113 5.17 24.13 8.35
N LEU A 114 5.32 23.05 9.13
CA LEU A 114 6.59 22.36 9.30
C LEU A 114 7.12 21.79 7.97
N ALA A 115 6.28 21.08 7.21
CA ALA A 115 6.69 20.47 5.94
C ALA A 115 7.18 21.50 4.93
N LEU A 116 6.46 22.60 4.74
CA LEU A 116 6.84 23.69 3.83
C LEU A 116 8.10 24.41 4.31
N THR A 117 8.26 24.61 5.63
CA THR A 117 9.47 25.17 6.23
C THR A 117 10.68 24.30 5.93
N VAL A 118 10.58 22.98 6.16
CA VAL A 118 11.65 22.01 5.85
C VAL A 118 11.98 22.00 4.35
N LEU A 119 10.98 22.02 3.47
CA LEU A 119 11.20 22.09 2.02
C LEU A 119 11.89 23.39 1.61
N THR A 120 11.47 24.52 2.15
CA THR A 120 12.10 25.83 1.90
C THR A 120 13.56 25.84 2.34
N LEU A 121 13.85 25.38 3.56
CA LEU A 121 15.21 25.26 4.06
C LEU A 121 16.04 24.28 3.24
N ALA A 122 15.46 23.12 2.86
CA ALA A 122 16.14 22.15 1.99
C ALA A 122 16.49 22.75 0.62
N ALA A 123 15.60 23.54 0.02
CA ALA A 123 15.87 24.25 -1.23
C ALA A 123 17.03 25.24 -1.08
N VAL A 124 17.01 26.06 -0.04
CA VAL A 124 18.04 27.08 0.23
C VAL A 124 19.40 26.44 0.56
N LEU A 125 19.45 25.49 1.49
CA LEU A 125 20.70 24.81 1.90
C LEU A 125 21.30 23.98 0.77
N SER A 126 20.47 23.32 -0.03
CA SER A 126 20.94 22.55 -1.19
C SER A 126 21.23 23.44 -2.42
N ARG A 127 20.91 24.72 -2.36
CA ARG A 127 20.97 25.67 -3.50
C ARG A 127 20.22 25.17 -4.73
N ARG A 128 19.08 24.50 -4.51
CA ARG A 128 18.26 23.91 -5.58
C ARG A 128 17.05 24.80 -5.89
N ALA A 129 17.01 25.37 -7.07
CA ALA A 129 15.78 25.99 -7.56
C ALA A 129 14.72 24.89 -7.84
N PRO A 130 13.45 25.06 -7.38
CA PRO A 130 12.37 24.13 -7.70
C PRO A 130 12.18 24.01 -9.22
N ARG A 131 12.13 22.78 -9.73
CA ARG A 131 11.90 22.50 -11.15
C ARG A 131 11.14 21.20 -11.32
N LEU A 132 10.01 21.24 -11.99
CA LEU A 132 9.25 20.06 -12.38
C LEU A 132 9.48 19.75 -13.86
N PRO A 133 9.73 18.49 -14.22
CA PRO A 133 9.75 18.09 -15.63
C PRO A 133 8.33 18.15 -16.20
N ARG A 134 8.23 18.19 -17.53
CA ARG A 134 6.94 18.14 -18.20
C ARG A 134 6.32 16.74 -18.05
N PRO A 135 4.99 16.64 -17.92
CA PRO A 135 4.31 15.36 -17.99
C PRO A 135 4.51 14.74 -19.38
N SER A 136 4.71 13.43 -19.41
CA SER A 136 4.74 12.66 -20.64
C SER A 136 3.36 12.03 -20.90
N TRP A 137 3.08 11.64 -22.13
CA TRP A 137 1.85 10.92 -22.46
C TRP A 137 1.72 9.62 -21.63
N SER A 138 2.84 8.93 -21.38
CA SER A 138 2.86 7.70 -20.56
C SER A 138 2.53 7.97 -19.11
N ASP A 139 2.82 9.14 -18.57
CA ASP A 139 2.43 9.53 -17.21
C ASP A 139 0.90 9.59 -17.12
N LEU A 140 0.26 10.23 -18.12
CA LEU A 140 -1.21 10.34 -18.17
C LEU A 140 -1.87 8.97 -18.33
N VAL A 141 -1.35 8.12 -19.22
CA VAL A 141 -1.88 6.76 -19.43
C VAL A 141 -1.71 5.90 -18.17
N SER A 142 -0.56 6.01 -17.47
CA SER A 142 -0.33 5.26 -16.23
C SER A 142 -1.28 5.71 -15.11
N LEU A 143 -1.49 7.01 -14.96
CA LEU A 143 -2.45 7.57 -14.00
C LEU A 143 -3.89 7.17 -14.35
N ALA A 144 -4.26 7.26 -15.62
CA ALA A 144 -5.59 6.84 -16.10
C ALA A 144 -5.83 5.35 -15.85
N ALA A 145 -4.85 4.49 -16.13
CA ALA A 145 -4.95 3.05 -15.87
C ALA A 145 -5.16 2.76 -14.37
N ALA A 146 -4.40 3.43 -13.49
CA ALA A 146 -4.56 3.27 -12.04
C ALA A 146 -5.92 3.79 -11.55
N ALA A 147 -6.36 4.95 -12.04
CA ALA A 147 -7.65 5.53 -11.68
C ALA A 147 -8.83 4.68 -12.18
N LEU A 148 -8.77 4.19 -13.42
CA LEU A 148 -9.82 3.33 -13.98
C LEU A 148 -9.92 1.99 -13.26
N ALA A 149 -8.80 1.37 -12.89
CA ALA A 149 -8.80 0.12 -12.13
C ALA A 149 -9.33 0.32 -10.70
N ALA A 150 -8.92 1.40 -10.02
CA ALA A 150 -9.48 1.76 -8.71
C ALA A 150 -10.98 2.07 -8.82
N GLY A 151 -11.40 2.82 -9.83
CA GLY A 151 -12.81 3.10 -10.14
C GLY A 151 -13.62 1.83 -10.45
N TYR A 152 -13.04 0.87 -11.17
CA TYR A 152 -13.66 -0.43 -11.42
C TYR A 152 -13.92 -1.20 -10.13
N LEU A 153 -12.96 -1.21 -9.20
CA LEU A 153 -13.14 -1.84 -7.89
C LEU A 153 -14.06 -1.02 -6.96
N ALA A 154 -14.18 0.29 -7.17
CA ALA A 154 -15.13 1.13 -6.44
C ALA A 154 -16.59 0.92 -6.89
N THR A 155 -16.84 0.27 -8.05
CA THR A 155 -18.17 0.14 -8.65
C THR A 155 -19.25 -0.36 -7.68
N PRO A 156 -19.02 -1.39 -6.81
CA PRO A 156 -20.05 -1.82 -5.86
C PRO A 156 -20.39 -0.72 -4.83
N PHE A 157 -19.40 0.00 -4.33
CA PHE A 157 -19.61 1.11 -3.39
C PHE A 157 -20.38 2.28 -4.03
N LEU A 158 -20.09 2.58 -5.31
CA LEU A 158 -20.78 3.62 -6.06
C LEU A 158 -22.25 3.25 -6.36
N ARG A 159 -22.54 1.95 -6.49
CA ARG A 159 -23.93 1.45 -6.68
C ARG A 159 -24.70 1.32 -5.37
N ALA A 160 -24.01 1.28 -4.22
CA ALA A 160 -24.64 1.14 -2.92
C ALA A 160 -25.34 2.46 -2.52
N SER A 161 -26.66 2.45 -2.46
CA SER A 161 -27.50 3.62 -2.15
C SER A 161 -27.76 3.82 -0.66
N SER A 162 -27.59 2.78 0.16
CA SER A 162 -27.84 2.82 1.60
C SER A 162 -26.58 2.53 2.42
N PHE A 163 -26.55 3.00 3.66
CA PHE A 163 -25.48 2.68 4.61
C PHE A 163 -25.35 1.15 4.83
N GLY A 164 -26.47 0.44 4.97
CA GLY A 164 -26.45 -1.03 5.14
C GLY A 164 -25.79 -1.76 3.97
N GLN A 165 -25.99 -1.29 2.73
CA GLN A 165 -25.32 -1.86 1.54
C GLN A 165 -23.81 -1.58 1.56
N ARG A 166 -23.39 -0.34 1.88
CA ARG A 166 -21.95 -0.01 1.99
C ARG A 166 -21.28 -0.79 3.12
N LEU A 167 -21.94 -0.89 4.27
CA LEU A 167 -21.47 -1.70 5.39
C LEU A 167 -21.33 -3.19 5.00
N ASN A 168 -22.30 -3.75 4.26
CA ASN A 168 -22.24 -5.12 3.76
C ASN A 168 -21.00 -5.38 2.87
N LEU A 169 -20.62 -4.41 2.05
CA LEU A 169 -19.39 -4.49 1.26
C LEU A 169 -18.14 -4.44 2.14
N ALA A 170 -18.12 -3.58 3.14
CA ALA A 170 -16.99 -3.49 4.09
C ALA A 170 -16.88 -4.76 4.96
N MET A 171 -17.99 -5.35 5.37
CA MET A 171 -18.04 -6.55 6.22
C MET A 171 -17.63 -7.85 5.52
N VAL A 172 -17.26 -7.83 4.23
CA VAL A 172 -16.69 -8.99 3.55
C VAL A 172 -15.36 -9.41 4.20
N GLY A 173 -14.51 -8.46 4.59
CA GLY A 173 -13.29 -8.72 5.37
C GLY A 173 -13.52 -8.39 6.85
N GLU A 174 -13.14 -9.30 7.75
CA GLU A 174 -13.24 -9.07 9.20
C GLU A 174 -12.36 -7.90 9.65
N ASP A 175 -11.14 -7.83 9.14
CA ASP A 175 -10.16 -6.80 9.49
C ASP A 175 -10.62 -5.39 9.12
N ASN A 176 -11.58 -5.26 8.18
CA ASN A 176 -12.23 -3.98 7.88
C ASN A 176 -13.01 -3.37 9.06
N GLY A 177 -13.28 -4.15 10.11
CA GLY A 177 -13.85 -3.63 11.36
C GLY A 177 -12.77 -3.14 12.34
N ARG A 178 -11.54 -3.65 12.24
CA ARG A 178 -10.43 -3.32 13.16
C ARG A 178 -9.61 -2.11 12.69
N HIS A 179 -9.31 -2.05 11.41
CA HIS A 179 -8.48 -0.96 10.85
C HIS A 179 -9.10 0.44 10.93
N PRO A 180 -10.42 0.65 10.73
CA PRO A 180 -11.04 1.96 10.96
C PRO A 180 -10.87 2.45 12.39
N ALA A 181 -11.00 1.55 13.38
CA ALA A 181 -10.78 1.89 14.79
C ALA A 181 -9.33 2.36 15.04
N LEU A 182 -8.32 1.74 14.40
CA LEU A 182 -6.93 2.23 14.45
C LEU A 182 -6.79 3.65 13.88
N VAL A 183 -7.38 3.91 12.72
CA VAL A 183 -7.35 5.26 12.11
C VAL A 183 -8.02 6.29 13.01
N ASP A 184 -9.18 5.95 13.59
CA ASP A 184 -9.91 6.80 14.53
C ASP A 184 -9.07 7.15 15.76
N VAL A 185 -8.53 6.14 16.44
CA VAL A 185 -7.78 6.33 17.69
C VAL A 185 -6.46 7.07 17.45
N ILE A 186 -5.74 6.76 16.36
CA ILE A 186 -4.54 7.52 15.97
C ILE A 186 -4.87 9.00 15.72
N GLY A 187 -6.02 9.28 15.09
CA GLY A 187 -6.49 10.66 14.89
C GLY A 187 -6.79 11.38 16.20
N ARG A 188 -7.40 10.71 17.18
CA ARG A 188 -7.73 11.26 18.52
C ARG A 188 -6.49 11.49 19.38
N VAL A 189 -5.60 10.48 19.44
CA VAL A 189 -4.32 10.55 20.20
C VAL A 189 -3.35 11.54 19.53
N GLY A 190 -3.51 11.75 18.22
CA GLY A 190 -2.63 12.64 17.45
C GLY A 190 -1.27 12.03 17.12
N GLY A 191 -1.09 10.70 17.25
CA GLY A 191 0.19 10.05 17.05
C GLY A 191 0.14 8.52 17.12
N TYR A 192 1.31 7.89 17.28
CA TYR A 192 1.45 6.44 17.37
C TYR A 192 0.99 5.90 18.72
N LEU A 193 0.14 4.88 18.70
CA LEU A 193 -0.47 4.28 19.90
C LEU A 193 0.54 3.54 20.78
N PHE A 194 1.60 2.98 20.21
CA PHE A 194 2.63 2.28 20.97
C PHE A 194 3.51 3.21 21.83
N LEU A 195 3.42 4.53 21.64
CA LEU A 195 4.10 5.53 22.50
C LEU A 195 3.24 5.96 23.69
N ASP A 196 1.92 5.76 23.62
CA ASP A 196 0.99 5.96 24.73
C ASP A 196 0.03 4.76 24.82
N PRO A 197 0.54 3.57 25.23
CA PRO A 197 -0.21 2.35 25.19
C PRO A 197 -1.38 2.32 26.17
N ASP A 198 -1.31 3.04 27.28
CA ASP A 198 -2.35 3.01 28.32
C ASP A 198 -3.58 3.77 27.84
N THR A 199 -3.43 5.01 27.36
CA THR A 199 -4.52 5.76 26.72
C THR A 199 -5.08 5.02 25.50
N ALA A 200 -4.21 4.39 24.70
CA ALA A 200 -4.65 3.64 23.53
C ALA A 200 -5.56 2.45 23.87
N ARG A 201 -5.26 1.69 24.93
CA ARG A 201 -6.06 0.52 25.36
C ARG A 201 -7.47 0.88 25.80
N GLU A 202 -7.71 2.09 26.23
CA GLU A 202 -9.07 2.56 26.57
C GLU A 202 -9.98 2.61 25.34
N HIS A 203 -9.40 2.79 24.16
CA HIS A 203 -10.13 3.05 22.93
C HIS A 203 -10.02 1.96 21.87
N ILE A 204 -9.00 1.09 21.93
CA ILE A 204 -8.75 0.05 20.93
C ILE A 204 -8.35 -1.28 21.56
N PHE A 205 -8.54 -2.37 20.81
CA PHE A 205 -8.06 -3.72 21.17
C PHE A 205 -6.57 -3.70 21.52
N SER A 206 -6.21 -4.28 22.66
CA SER A 206 -4.85 -4.29 23.20
C SER A 206 -3.82 -4.85 22.20
N GLY A 207 -4.17 -5.90 21.48
CA GLY A 207 -3.33 -6.51 20.45
C GLY A 207 -3.02 -5.61 19.25
N LEU A 208 -3.76 -4.51 19.06
CA LEU A 208 -3.54 -3.55 17.97
C LEU A 208 -2.66 -2.37 18.38
N VAL A 209 -2.37 -2.19 19.65
CA VAL A 209 -1.52 -1.07 20.15
C VAL A 209 -0.10 -1.14 19.56
N HIS A 210 0.43 -2.36 19.39
CA HIS A 210 1.76 -2.59 18.79
C HIS A 210 1.69 -3.07 17.33
N TYR A 211 0.52 -3.02 16.70
CA TYR A 211 0.34 -3.32 15.27
C TYR A 211 1.13 -2.31 14.41
N PRO A 212 1.61 -2.68 13.20
CA PRO A 212 2.26 -1.73 12.29
C PRO A 212 1.32 -0.60 11.88
N GLN A 213 1.58 0.62 12.33
CA GLN A 213 0.65 1.75 12.21
C GLN A 213 0.96 2.72 11.07
N GLY A 214 2.01 2.51 10.26
CA GLY A 214 2.44 3.48 9.26
C GLY A 214 1.36 3.85 8.24
N TRP A 215 0.60 2.87 7.74
CA TRP A 215 -0.53 3.15 6.86
C TRP A 215 -1.66 3.89 7.59
N HIS A 216 -2.02 3.45 8.80
CA HIS A 216 -3.11 4.04 9.58
C HIS A 216 -2.79 5.48 9.97
N PHE A 217 -1.54 5.73 10.39
CA PHE A 217 -1.04 7.06 10.69
C PHE A 217 -1.10 7.98 9.46
N THR A 218 -0.59 7.50 8.31
CA THR A 218 -0.64 8.26 7.06
C THR A 218 -2.08 8.54 6.64
N THR A 219 -2.97 7.57 6.82
CA THR A 219 -4.41 7.68 6.52
C THR A 219 -5.09 8.69 7.45
N ALA A 220 -4.88 8.61 8.77
CA ALA A 220 -5.43 9.55 9.73
C ALA A 220 -4.99 10.99 9.43
N LEU A 221 -3.70 11.16 9.11
CA LEU A 221 -3.13 12.45 8.71
C LEU A 221 -3.79 13.00 7.44
N LEU A 222 -3.83 12.21 6.36
CA LEU A 222 -4.42 12.65 5.08
C LEU A 222 -5.93 12.87 5.18
N ASP A 223 -6.62 12.10 6.02
CA ASP A 223 -8.04 12.28 6.29
C ASP A 223 -8.33 13.60 7.03
N GLY A 224 -7.45 14.00 7.96
CA GLY A 224 -7.50 15.32 8.58
C GLY A 224 -7.38 16.45 7.54
N PHE A 225 -6.50 16.31 6.56
CA PHE A 225 -6.40 17.26 5.43
C PHE A 225 -7.66 17.28 4.58
N LEU A 226 -8.20 16.11 4.25
CA LEU A 226 -9.41 15.99 3.43
C LEU A 226 -10.60 16.74 4.06
N ARG A 227 -10.69 16.69 5.38
CA ARG A 227 -11.77 17.33 6.15
C ARG A 227 -11.44 18.76 6.62
N SER A 228 -10.18 19.20 6.48
CA SER A 228 -9.68 20.44 7.10
C SER A 228 -9.94 20.48 8.62
N ALA A 229 -9.77 19.34 9.30
CA ALA A 229 -10.08 19.18 10.72
C ALA A 229 -9.06 18.24 11.40
N GLY A 230 -8.75 18.49 12.67
CA GLY A 230 -7.90 17.63 13.49
C GLY A 230 -8.62 16.36 13.97
N ASP A 231 -9.90 16.48 14.34
CA ASP A 231 -10.67 15.37 14.90
C ASP A 231 -11.07 14.36 13.83
N PRO A 232 -11.02 13.03 14.11
CA PRO A 232 -11.41 11.99 13.16
C PRO A 232 -12.94 11.98 12.92
N PRO A 233 -13.41 11.46 11.78
CA PRO A 233 -14.82 11.22 11.54
C PRO A 233 -15.30 10.06 12.40
N THR A 234 -16.58 10.01 12.71
CA THR A 234 -17.19 8.96 13.54
C THR A 234 -18.26 8.19 12.77
N GLY A 235 -18.57 6.99 13.24
CA GLY A 235 -19.69 6.19 12.76
C GLY A 235 -19.61 5.82 11.28
N ALA A 236 -20.72 6.04 10.57
CA ALA A 236 -20.82 5.71 9.15
C ALA A 236 -19.79 6.47 8.28
N ARG A 237 -19.49 7.72 8.63
CA ARG A 237 -18.48 8.52 7.92
C ARG A 237 -17.07 7.94 8.07
N LEU A 238 -16.74 7.41 9.24
CA LEU A 238 -15.46 6.72 9.45
C LEU A 238 -15.31 5.54 8.48
N MET A 239 -16.37 4.74 8.32
CA MET A 239 -16.34 3.59 7.40
C MET A 239 -16.26 4.03 5.93
N ASP A 240 -17.00 5.06 5.52
CA ASP A 240 -16.97 5.59 4.15
C ASP A 240 -15.55 6.15 3.82
N HIS A 241 -14.93 6.90 4.73
CA HIS A 241 -13.56 7.42 4.57
C HIS A 241 -12.51 6.29 4.56
N TYR A 242 -12.66 5.31 5.44
CA TYR A 242 -11.79 4.15 5.45
C TYR A 242 -11.78 3.42 4.09
N VAL A 243 -12.94 3.17 3.51
CA VAL A 243 -13.07 2.54 2.18
C VAL A 243 -12.43 3.40 1.10
N LEU A 244 -12.63 4.73 1.13
CA LEU A 244 -11.98 5.66 0.20
C LEU A 244 -10.45 5.52 0.24
N TRP A 245 -9.87 5.47 1.45
CA TRP A 245 -8.42 5.33 1.62
C TRP A 245 -7.89 3.95 1.22
N CYS A 246 -8.68 2.89 1.41
CA CYS A 246 -8.34 1.56 0.90
C CYS A 246 -8.29 1.55 -0.64
N LEU A 247 -9.27 2.16 -1.32
CA LEU A 247 -9.30 2.31 -2.78
C LEU A 247 -8.14 3.16 -3.29
N ALA A 248 -7.83 4.27 -2.62
CA ALA A 248 -6.69 5.13 -2.95
C ALA A 248 -5.36 4.36 -2.81
N THR A 249 -5.24 3.54 -1.76
CA THR A 249 -4.06 2.70 -1.52
C THR A 249 -3.90 1.63 -2.60
N PHE A 250 -5.00 1.03 -3.06
CA PHE A 250 -4.95 0.09 -4.17
C PHE A 250 -4.57 0.78 -5.49
N GLY A 251 -5.11 1.97 -5.76
CA GLY A 251 -4.68 2.80 -6.89
C GLY A 251 -3.18 3.14 -6.84
N LEU A 252 -2.64 3.41 -5.65
CA LEU A 252 -1.20 3.61 -5.43
C LEU A 252 -0.39 2.34 -5.72
N LEU A 253 -0.87 1.16 -5.30
CA LEU A 253 -0.21 -0.12 -5.59
C LEU A 253 -0.09 -0.33 -7.10
N LEU A 254 -1.19 -0.17 -7.83
CA LEU A 254 -1.16 -0.34 -9.28
C LEU A 254 -0.24 0.68 -9.95
N LEU A 255 -0.30 1.96 -9.55
CA LEU A 255 0.57 2.99 -10.07
C LEU A 255 2.06 2.68 -9.78
N ALA A 256 2.37 2.20 -8.58
CA ALA A 256 3.72 1.81 -8.18
C ALA A 256 4.23 0.64 -9.02
N LEU A 257 3.41 -0.38 -9.29
CA LEU A 257 3.76 -1.53 -10.13
C LEU A 257 3.96 -1.12 -11.60
N ILE A 258 3.07 -0.30 -12.16
CA ILE A 258 3.22 0.24 -13.53
C ILE A 258 4.52 1.05 -13.64
N TRP A 259 4.76 1.95 -12.67
CA TRP A 259 5.98 2.76 -12.65
C TRP A 259 7.23 1.89 -12.49
N ALA A 260 7.21 0.93 -11.57
CA ALA A 260 8.33 0.03 -11.31
C ALA A 260 8.69 -0.79 -12.57
N ALA A 261 7.70 -1.36 -13.25
CA ALA A 261 7.91 -2.10 -14.49
C ALA A 261 8.50 -1.20 -15.59
N GLN A 262 7.99 0.02 -15.78
CA GLN A 262 8.55 0.98 -16.74
C GLN A 262 9.97 1.41 -16.36
N HIS A 263 10.24 1.66 -15.08
CA HIS A 263 11.56 2.04 -14.59
C HIS A 263 12.59 0.93 -14.84
N VAL A 264 12.26 -0.33 -14.51
CA VAL A 264 13.12 -1.50 -14.73
C VAL A 264 13.33 -1.74 -16.22
N ALA A 265 12.28 -1.65 -17.05
CA ALA A 265 12.41 -1.78 -18.50
C ALA A 265 13.37 -0.74 -19.12
N GLY A 266 13.41 0.46 -18.58
CA GLY A 266 14.16 1.57 -19.10
C GLY A 266 13.56 2.24 -20.35
N PRO A 267 14.35 2.75 -21.27
CA PRO A 267 13.83 3.36 -22.49
C PRO A 267 13.06 2.32 -23.31
N LEU A 268 11.78 2.57 -23.55
CA LEU A 268 10.92 1.74 -24.38
C LEU A 268 10.29 2.58 -25.50
N HIS A 269 10.12 1.97 -26.66
CA HIS A 269 9.27 2.53 -27.72
C HIS A 269 7.83 2.69 -27.21
N ALA A 270 7.09 3.68 -27.73
CA ALA A 270 5.73 4.02 -27.27
C ALA A 270 4.80 2.79 -27.23
N LEU A 271 4.78 1.98 -28.28
CA LEU A 271 3.96 0.78 -28.38
C LEU A 271 4.29 -0.24 -27.28
N ARG A 272 5.57 -0.55 -27.06
CA ARG A 272 6.03 -1.47 -25.99
C ARG A 272 5.61 -0.98 -24.62
N ARG A 273 5.70 0.35 -24.40
CA ARG A 273 5.31 0.97 -23.14
C ARG A 273 3.81 0.88 -22.91
N LEU A 274 3.00 1.14 -23.92
CA LEU A 274 1.54 1.00 -23.84
C LEU A 274 1.14 -0.44 -23.51
N VAL A 275 1.68 -1.43 -24.22
CA VAL A 275 1.43 -2.85 -23.97
C VAL A 275 1.85 -3.22 -22.53
N LEU A 276 2.99 -2.72 -22.05
CA LEU A 276 3.44 -2.96 -20.68
C LEU A 276 2.46 -2.39 -19.64
N ILE A 277 1.97 -1.17 -19.83
CA ILE A 277 0.98 -0.56 -18.91
C ILE A 277 -0.29 -1.42 -18.88
N ILE A 278 -0.82 -1.82 -20.04
CA ILE A 278 -2.02 -2.65 -20.13
C ILE A 278 -1.76 -4.02 -19.48
N ALA A 279 -0.63 -4.67 -19.79
CA ALA A 279 -0.29 -5.97 -19.24
C ALA A 279 -0.16 -5.94 -17.72
N VAL A 280 0.53 -4.94 -17.15
CA VAL A 280 0.63 -4.78 -15.69
C VAL A 280 -0.74 -4.57 -15.06
N THR A 281 -1.57 -3.71 -15.65
CA THR A 281 -2.94 -3.47 -15.17
C THR A 281 -3.78 -4.73 -15.19
N ALA A 282 -3.73 -5.49 -16.29
CA ALA A 282 -4.46 -6.74 -16.45
C ALA A 282 -3.96 -7.81 -15.46
N LEU A 283 -2.65 -7.93 -15.26
CA LEU A 283 -2.07 -8.88 -14.30
C LEU A 283 -2.46 -8.52 -12.86
N VAL A 284 -2.46 -7.23 -12.50
CA VAL A 284 -2.91 -6.80 -11.16
C VAL A 284 -4.37 -7.15 -10.93
N LEU A 285 -5.26 -6.86 -11.90
CA LEU A 285 -6.68 -7.18 -11.79
C LEU A 285 -7.00 -8.67 -11.95
N GLY A 286 -6.13 -9.43 -12.62
CA GLY A 286 -6.29 -10.86 -12.88
C GLY A 286 -5.71 -11.78 -11.79
N THR A 287 -4.95 -11.24 -10.84
CA THR A 287 -4.33 -12.00 -9.74
C THR A 287 -5.09 -11.81 -8.42
N GLU A 288 -4.48 -12.26 -7.30
CA GLU A 288 -5.04 -12.12 -5.94
C GLU A 288 -5.01 -10.68 -5.40
N LEU A 289 -4.25 -9.77 -6.01
CA LEU A 289 -4.02 -8.43 -5.44
C LEU A 289 -5.30 -7.62 -5.18
N PRO A 290 -6.39 -7.67 -6.00
CA PRO A 290 -7.66 -7.02 -5.68
C PRO A 290 -8.31 -7.52 -4.39
N ARG A 291 -8.02 -8.75 -3.98
CA ARG A 291 -8.53 -9.34 -2.75
C ARG A 291 -8.01 -8.65 -1.51
N LEU A 292 -6.81 -8.04 -1.57
CA LEU A 292 -6.26 -7.26 -0.45
C LEU A 292 -7.17 -6.10 -0.05
N LEU A 293 -7.82 -5.45 -1.04
CA LEU A 293 -8.82 -4.41 -0.79
C LEU A 293 -10.05 -4.99 -0.07
N VAL A 294 -10.57 -6.12 -0.56
CA VAL A 294 -11.83 -6.72 -0.09
C VAL A 294 -11.65 -7.38 1.28
N ALA A 295 -10.51 -8.03 1.50
CA ALA A 295 -10.21 -8.73 2.75
C ALA A 295 -9.81 -7.80 3.91
N GLY A 296 -9.54 -6.51 3.62
CA GLY A 296 -9.15 -5.55 4.66
C GLY A 296 -7.66 -5.58 4.99
N TYR A 297 -6.79 -5.62 3.97
CA TYR A 297 -5.32 -5.60 4.17
C TYR A 297 -4.66 -4.31 3.64
N PRO A 298 -5.12 -3.12 4.05
CA PRO A 298 -4.59 -1.87 3.52
C PRO A 298 -3.12 -1.63 3.87
N SER A 299 -2.67 -2.06 5.06
CA SER A 299 -1.27 -1.96 5.46
C SER A 299 -0.37 -2.81 4.58
N GLU A 300 -0.80 -4.01 4.22
CA GLU A 300 -0.10 -4.89 3.28
C GLU A 300 -0.06 -4.28 1.88
N THR A 301 -1.19 -3.76 1.39
CA THR A 301 -1.30 -3.09 0.09
C THR A 301 -0.34 -1.90 0.00
N PHE A 302 -0.25 -1.10 1.06
CA PHE A 302 0.68 0.02 1.15
C PHE A 302 2.14 -0.45 1.20
N GLY A 303 2.44 -1.46 2.02
CA GLY A 303 3.75 -2.08 2.11
C GLY A 303 4.22 -2.66 0.76
N LEU A 304 3.33 -3.30 -0.01
CA LEU A 304 3.61 -3.77 -1.38
C LEU A 304 3.90 -2.62 -2.33
N SER A 305 3.17 -1.50 -2.22
CA SER A 305 3.40 -0.31 -3.05
C SER A 305 4.81 0.24 -2.83
N LEU A 306 5.22 0.38 -1.58
CA LEU A 306 6.57 0.83 -1.21
C LEU A 306 7.64 -0.19 -1.65
N SER A 307 7.36 -1.49 -1.47
CA SER A 307 8.24 -2.58 -1.90
C SER A 307 8.44 -2.58 -3.42
N ALA A 308 7.39 -2.36 -4.21
CA ALA A 308 7.49 -2.28 -5.67
C ALA A 308 8.43 -1.16 -6.12
N ILE A 309 8.32 0.02 -5.49
CA ILE A 309 9.20 1.16 -5.78
C ILE A 309 10.65 0.82 -5.35
N LEU A 310 10.85 0.23 -4.18
CA LEU A 310 12.16 -0.17 -3.68
C LEU A 310 12.81 -1.20 -4.60
N ILE A 311 12.08 -2.23 -5.02
CA ILE A 311 12.54 -3.26 -5.96
C ILE A 311 13.02 -2.61 -7.25
N ALA A 312 12.26 -1.69 -7.81
CA ALA A 312 12.64 -0.98 -9.04
C ALA A 312 13.96 -0.22 -8.86
N LEU A 313 14.14 0.47 -7.71
CA LEU A 313 15.35 1.23 -7.39
C LEU A 313 16.57 0.33 -7.12
N VAL A 314 16.39 -0.87 -6.59
CA VAL A 314 17.48 -1.84 -6.36
C VAL A 314 17.88 -2.52 -7.68
N VAL A 315 16.90 -2.90 -8.50
CA VAL A 315 17.14 -3.55 -9.79
C VAL A 315 17.78 -2.59 -10.78
N ARG A 316 17.28 -1.37 -10.86
CA ARG A 316 17.80 -0.30 -11.71
C ARG A 316 18.08 0.98 -10.92
N PRO A 317 19.26 1.07 -10.25
CA PRO A 317 19.60 2.19 -9.39
C PRO A 317 19.65 3.52 -10.11
N LEU A 318 19.31 4.59 -9.39
CA LEU A 318 19.41 5.95 -9.89
C LEU A 318 20.88 6.37 -10.07
N TYR A 319 21.13 7.23 -11.03
CA TYR A 319 22.46 7.77 -11.27
C TYR A 319 23.00 8.55 -10.05
N ARG A 320 22.11 9.31 -9.34
CA ARG A 320 22.47 10.13 -8.18
C ARG A 320 22.45 9.29 -6.90
N LEU A 321 23.63 8.83 -6.47
CA LEU A 321 23.77 7.93 -5.31
C LEU A 321 23.14 8.49 -4.03
N ARG A 322 23.26 9.81 -3.74
CA ARG A 322 22.67 10.41 -2.55
C ARG A 322 21.14 10.32 -2.56
N GLU A 323 20.50 10.61 -3.68
CA GLU A 323 19.05 10.49 -3.82
C GLU A 323 18.61 9.03 -3.74
N GLN A 324 19.35 8.12 -4.37
CA GLN A 324 19.13 6.66 -4.27
C GLN A 324 19.14 6.19 -2.80
N LEU A 325 20.16 6.55 -2.02
CA LEU A 325 20.28 6.13 -0.62
C LEU A 325 19.15 6.71 0.25
N ILE A 326 18.83 7.99 0.10
CA ILE A 326 17.73 8.65 0.84
C ILE A 326 16.40 7.96 0.54
N LEU A 327 16.12 7.66 -0.74
CA LEU A 327 14.89 6.99 -1.14
C LEU A 327 14.80 5.56 -0.63
N VAL A 328 15.90 4.80 -0.74
CA VAL A 328 15.96 3.43 -0.20
C VAL A 328 15.76 3.42 1.31
N GLY A 329 16.42 4.36 2.04
CA GLY A 329 16.25 4.50 3.48
C GLY A 329 14.80 4.85 3.86
N ALA A 330 14.20 5.83 3.18
CA ALA A 330 12.81 6.22 3.41
C ALA A 330 11.84 5.06 3.14
N LEU A 331 12.05 4.31 2.05
CA LEU A 331 11.22 3.15 1.72
C LEU A 331 11.33 2.03 2.76
N LEU A 332 12.55 1.72 3.24
CA LEU A 332 12.73 0.72 4.31
C LEU A 332 12.03 1.15 5.61
N ILE A 333 12.12 2.42 5.99
CA ILE A 333 11.40 2.96 7.16
C ILE A 333 9.89 2.84 6.93
N GLY A 334 9.37 3.29 5.79
CA GLY A 334 7.96 3.19 5.47
C GLY A 334 7.43 1.76 5.49
N ILE A 335 8.19 0.79 4.95
CA ILE A 335 7.86 -0.64 4.97
C ILE A 335 7.87 -1.16 6.42
N GLY A 336 8.89 -0.83 7.21
CA GLY A 336 9.02 -1.25 8.60
C GLY A 336 7.84 -0.79 9.47
N PHE A 337 7.39 0.45 9.30
CA PHE A 337 6.26 1.01 10.03
C PHE A 337 4.89 0.53 9.53
N SER A 338 4.78 0.18 8.24
CA SER A 338 3.47 -0.15 7.63
C SER A 338 3.22 -1.64 7.56
N TYR A 339 4.21 -2.41 7.09
CA TYR A 339 4.09 -3.86 6.95
C TYR A 339 5.46 -4.55 7.05
N TYR A 340 5.96 -4.72 8.24
CA TYR A 340 7.33 -5.16 8.51
C TYR A 340 7.67 -6.58 8.00
N LEU A 341 6.67 -7.42 7.67
CA LEU A 341 6.94 -8.72 7.03
C LEU A 341 7.77 -8.56 5.75
N PHE A 342 7.52 -7.49 4.99
CA PHE A 342 8.27 -7.21 3.77
C PHE A 342 9.63 -6.55 4.03
N LEU A 343 9.92 -6.09 5.25
CA LEU A 343 11.20 -5.49 5.59
C LEU A 343 12.36 -6.48 5.41
N PHE A 344 12.14 -7.75 5.78
CA PHE A 344 13.17 -8.79 5.68
C PHE A 344 13.57 -9.07 4.22
N PRO A 345 12.67 -9.46 3.30
CA PRO A 345 13.03 -9.69 1.91
C PRO A 345 13.54 -8.42 1.23
N THR A 346 12.91 -7.26 1.44
CA THR A 346 13.37 -6.01 0.82
C THR A 346 14.70 -5.53 1.39
N GLY A 347 14.95 -5.72 2.68
CA GLY A 347 16.25 -5.47 3.31
C GLY A 347 17.35 -6.37 2.73
N ALA A 348 17.06 -7.66 2.52
CA ALA A 348 17.99 -8.58 1.87
C ALA A 348 18.29 -8.15 0.41
N MET A 349 17.29 -7.71 -0.35
CA MET A 349 17.49 -7.17 -1.71
C MET A 349 18.39 -5.93 -1.70
N VAL A 350 18.17 -5.02 -0.73
CA VAL A 350 19.01 -3.83 -0.54
C VAL A 350 20.44 -4.24 -0.17
N LEU A 351 20.62 -5.20 0.71
CA LEU A 351 21.94 -5.70 1.08
C LEU A 351 22.68 -6.29 -0.13
N CYS A 352 22.02 -7.08 -0.96
CA CYS A 352 22.59 -7.59 -2.22
C CYS A 352 23.03 -6.44 -3.14
N TRP A 353 22.21 -5.38 -3.26
CA TRP A 353 22.59 -4.19 -4.03
C TRP A 353 23.79 -3.46 -3.42
N LEU A 354 23.82 -3.25 -2.10
CA LEU A 354 24.95 -2.61 -1.40
C LEU A 354 26.26 -3.38 -1.62
N ILE A 355 26.19 -4.72 -1.55
CA ILE A 355 27.36 -5.59 -1.82
C ILE A 355 27.82 -5.44 -3.28
N ALA A 356 26.90 -5.44 -4.23
CA ALA A 356 27.21 -5.31 -5.66
C ALA A 356 27.85 -3.95 -5.98
N ASP A 357 27.35 -2.86 -5.37
CA ASP A 357 27.81 -1.48 -5.62
C ASP A 357 28.89 -1.01 -4.60
N ARG A 358 29.47 -1.91 -3.79
CA ARG A 358 30.36 -1.59 -2.65
C ARG A 358 31.52 -0.63 -2.98
N ARG A 359 32.08 -0.72 -4.18
CA ARG A 359 33.19 0.19 -4.60
C ARG A 359 32.72 1.64 -4.69
N ARG A 360 31.53 1.87 -5.26
CA ARG A 360 30.91 3.19 -5.40
C ARG A 360 30.48 3.76 -4.06
N LEU A 361 30.04 2.89 -3.13
CA LEU A 361 29.60 3.25 -1.78
C LEU A 361 30.78 3.66 -0.89
N ARG A 362 31.88 2.89 -0.91
CA ARG A 362 33.11 3.20 -0.16
C ARG A 362 33.66 4.59 -0.50
N ALA A 363 33.59 5.01 -1.76
CA ALA A 363 34.03 6.34 -2.19
C ALA A 363 33.22 7.49 -1.55
N ARG A 364 32.06 7.18 -0.90
CA ARG A 364 31.17 8.15 -0.23
C ARG A 364 30.72 7.65 1.14
N ALA A 365 31.62 7.00 1.88
CA ALA A 365 31.30 6.33 3.14
C ALA A 365 30.57 7.24 4.17
N GLY A 366 30.96 8.50 4.31
CA GLY A 366 30.29 9.45 5.21
C GLY A 366 28.82 9.70 4.84
N THR A 367 28.50 9.83 3.52
CA THR A 367 27.12 9.96 3.08
C THR A 367 26.33 8.69 3.32
N VAL A 368 26.95 7.53 3.07
CA VAL A 368 26.33 6.21 3.31
C VAL A 368 26.01 6.09 4.81
N ALA A 369 26.96 6.34 5.70
CA ALA A 369 26.78 6.23 7.14
C ALA A 369 25.68 7.20 7.65
N ALA A 370 25.70 8.46 7.19
CA ALA A 370 24.71 9.47 7.59
C ALA A 370 23.25 9.07 7.24
N ILE A 371 23.04 8.22 6.24
CA ILE A 371 21.70 7.75 5.86
C ILE A 371 21.44 6.35 6.42
N ALA A 372 22.43 5.46 6.40
CA ALA A 372 22.26 4.09 6.84
C ALA A 372 22.00 3.98 8.36
N VAL A 373 22.67 4.82 9.18
CA VAL A 373 22.48 4.76 10.65
C VAL A 373 21.05 5.07 11.05
N PRO A 374 20.42 6.22 10.68
CA PRO A 374 19.02 6.45 11.03
C PRO A 374 18.07 5.42 10.39
N THR A 375 18.37 4.93 9.18
CA THR A 375 17.57 3.87 8.56
C THR A 375 17.64 2.57 9.37
N ALA A 376 18.82 2.14 9.81
CA ALA A 376 19.02 0.92 10.58
C ALA A 376 18.37 0.98 11.98
N VAL A 377 18.20 2.18 12.53
CA VAL A 377 17.48 2.38 13.81
C VAL A 377 15.98 2.40 13.59
N LEU A 378 15.50 3.18 12.61
CA LEU A 378 14.07 3.43 12.44
C LEU A 378 13.33 2.29 11.72
N ALA A 379 13.92 1.68 10.69
CA ALA A 379 13.22 0.66 9.93
C ALA A 379 12.82 -0.58 10.76
N PRO A 380 13.69 -1.14 11.63
CA PRO A 380 13.32 -2.27 12.48
C PRO A 380 12.61 -1.89 13.79
N LEU A 381 12.34 -0.60 14.05
CA LEU A 381 11.79 -0.15 15.33
C LEU A 381 10.51 -0.88 15.72
N ILE A 382 9.53 -0.94 14.81
CA ILE A 382 8.23 -1.57 15.08
C ILE A 382 8.35 -3.08 15.29
N PRO A 383 9.01 -3.86 14.40
CA PRO A 383 9.19 -5.30 14.65
C PRO A 383 9.98 -5.59 15.93
N LEU A 384 10.98 -4.78 16.30
CA LEU A 384 11.72 -4.96 17.54
C LEU A 384 10.84 -4.69 18.77
N LEU A 385 10.03 -3.62 18.76
CA LEU A 385 9.06 -3.36 19.82
C LEU A 385 8.05 -4.50 19.94
N GLY A 386 7.54 -5.01 18.82
CA GLY A 386 6.64 -6.17 18.80
C GLY A 386 7.27 -7.43 19.43
N LEU A 387 8.53 -7.72 19.12
CA LEU A 387 9.26 -8.85 19.71
C LEU A 387 9.48 -8.70 21.23
N LEU A 388 9.82 -7.47 21.68
CA LEU A 388 10.09 -7.19 23.10
C LEU A 388 8.83 -7.25 23.96
N VAL A 389 7.69 -6.82 23.43
CA VAL A 389 6.44 -6.69 24.21
C VAL A 389 5.56 -7.93 24.11
N ALA A 390 5.48 -8.57 22.95
CA ALA A 390 4.47 -9.59 22.67
C ALA A 390 4.97 -11.04 22.70
N GLY A 391 6.28 -11.30 22.78
CA GLY A 391 6.82 -12.67 22.76
C GLY A 391 6.42 -13.49 21.51
N GLN A 392 6.24 -12.87 20.38
CA GLN A 392 5.48 -13.36 19.21
C GLN A 392 6.16 -14.47 18.39
N SER A 393 6.92 -15.37 18.96
CA SER A 393 7.42 -16.54 18.20
C SER A 393 6.30 -17.43 17.65
N GLU A 394 5.16 -17.51 18.34
CA GLU A 394 4.00 -18.31 17.93
C GLU A 394 3.18 -17.65 16.80
N ALA A 395 3.27 -16.33 16.63
CA ALA A 395 2.49 -15.61 15.62
C ALA A 395 2.84 -16.03 14.18
N LEU A 396 4.10 -16.40 13.91
CA LEU A 396 4.54 -16.83 12.57
C LEU A 396 3.93 -18.18 12.14
N ALA A 397 3.53 -18.99 13.07
CA ALA A 397 2.88 -20.29 12.85
C ALA A 397 1.34 -20.20 12.90
N ALA A 398 0.77 -19.00 13.16
CA ALA A 398 -0.66 -18.83 13.33
C ALA A 398 -1.44 -19.41 12.13
N PRO A 399 -2.39 -20.31 12.37
CA PRO A 399 -3.36 -20.71 11.36
C PRO A 399 -4.24 -19.49 11.09
N GLY A 400 -4.27 -19.00 9.89
CA GLY A 400 -4.95 -17.77 9.71
C GLY A 400 -5.80 -17.60 8.49
N GLY A 401 -6.64 -16.57 8.53
CA GLY A 401 -7.67 -16.22 7.57
C GLY A 401 -7.19 -15.62 6.24
N THR A 402 -5.92 -15.76 5.85
CA THR A 402 -5.56 -15.41 4.47
C THR A 402 -6.02 -16.53 3.58
N PRO A 403 -6.93 -16.24 2.64
CA PRO A 403 -7.36 -17.26 1.70
C PRO A 403 -6.18 -17.81 0.89
N PRO A 404 -6.24 -19.08 0.47
CA PRO A 404 -5.19 -19.68 -0.33
C PRO A 404 -4.97 -18.86 -1.61
N VAL A 405 -3.74 -18.82 -2.10
CA VAL A 405 -3.42 -18.22 -3.40
C VAL A 405 -4.08 -19.08 -4.47
N GLU A 406 -5.11 -18.54 -5.12
CA GLU A 406 -5.92 -19.27 -6.13
C GLU A 406 -5.34 -19.12 -7.54
N THR A 407 -4.47 -18.13 -7.76
CA THR A 407 -3.87 -17.83 -9.07
C THR A 407 -2.46 -18.37 -9.24
N TYR A 408 -2.06 -19.40 -8.50
CA TYR A 408 -0.70 -19.96 -8.57
C TYR A 408 -0.31 -20.46 -9.99
N ASN A 409 -1.27 -20.95 -10.79
CA ASN A 409 -0.99 -21.32 -12.18
C ASN A 409 -0.62 -20.10 -13.04
N THR A 410 -1.31 -18.95 -12.83
CA THR A 410 -0.96 -17.69 -13.49
C THR A 410 0.42 -17.22 -13.04
N MET A 411 0.75 -17.35 -11.74
CA MET A 411 2.06 -17.02 -11.22
C MET A 411 3.17 -17.89 -11.81
N LEU A 412 2.95 -19.20 -11.91
CA LEU A 412 3.91 -20.14 -12.51
C LEU A 412 4.13 -19.85 -13.99
N GLY A 413 3.04 -19.65 -14.75
CA GLY A 413 3.12 -19.29 -16.16
C GLY A 413 3.82 -17.95 -16.40
N LEU A 414 3.46 -16.93 -15.64
CA LEU A 414 4.13 -15.62 -15.70
C LEU A 414 5.60 -15.74 -15.28
N GLY A 415 5.90 -16.49 -14.22
CA GLY A 415 7.25 -16.73 -13.72
C GLY A 415 8.12 -17.39 -14.78
N ALA A 416 7.63 -18.47 -15.40
CA ALA A 416 8.33 -19.16 -16.49
C ALA A 416 8.60 -18.22 -17.68
N ALA A 417 7.57 -17.45 -18.10
CA ALA A 417 7.71 -16.50 -19.21
C ALA A 417 8.71 -15.38 -18.90
N VAL A 418 8.65 -14.81 -17.70
CA VAL A 418 9.56 -13.76 -17.25
C VAL A 418 11.00 -14.27 -17.16
N VAL A 419 11.22 -15.43 -16.53
CA VAL A 419 12.55 -16.03 -16.42
C VAL A 419 13.10 -16.33 -17.82
N ALA A 420 12.30 -16.94 -18.71
CA ALA A 420 12.72 -17.18 -20.08
C ALA A 420 13.10 -15.87 -20.81
N ALA A 421 12.29 -14.81 -20.66
CA ALA A 421 12.59 -13.51 -21.27
C ALA A 421 13.86 -12.87 -20.70
N VAL A 422 14.13 -13.01 -19.40
CA VAL A 422 15.37 -12.49 -18.77
C VAL A 422 16.60 -13.27 -19.23
N LEU A 423 16.47 -14.58 -19.44
CA LEU A 423 17.56 -15.43 -19.91
C LEU A 423 17.92 -15.21 -21.39
N VAL A 424 17.09 -14.52 -22.16
CA VAL A 424 17.46 -14.10 -23.52
C VAL A 424 18.74 -13.28 -23.46
N ARG A 425 19.69 -13.62 -24.32
CA ARG A 425 21.07 -13.09 -24.32
C ARG A 425 21.13 -11.56 -24.22
N THR A 426 20.26 -10.85 -24.93
CA THR A 426 20.20 -9.38 -24.92
C THR A 426 19.82 -8.79 -23.57
N ASN A 427 18.91 -9.43 -22.83
CA ASN A 427 18.51 -9.01 -21.50
C ASN A 427 19.56 -9.43 -20.48
N LEU A 428 20.01 -10.69 -20.49
CA LEU A 428 20.97 -11.23 -19.52
C LEU A 428 22.31 -10.49 -19.52
N ALA A 429 22.70 -9.90 -20.66
CA ALA A 429 23.92 -9.09 -20.76
C ALA A 429 23.84 -7.82 -19.90
N GLU A 430 22.64 -7.27 -19.64
CA GLU A 430 22.45 -6.08 -18.81
C GLU A 430 22.47 -6.41 -17.31
N SER A 431 23.19 -5.60 -16.52
CA SER A 431 23.24 -5.76 -15.06
C SER A 431 21.88 -5.63 -14.38
N THR A 432 20.95 -4.87 -14.96
CA THR A 432 19.56 -4.71 -14.50
C THR A 432 18.87 -6.07 -14.34
N TRP A 433 18.94 -6.92 -15.38
CA TRP A 433 18.23 -8.19 -15.37
C TRP A 433 18.90 -9.24 -14.48
N ARG A 434 20.22 -9.18 -14.32
CA ARG A 434 20.94 -10.00 -13.34
C ARG A 434 20.54 -9.64 -11.90
N ARG A 435 20.42 -8.34 -11.60
CA ARG A 435 19.90 -7.87 -10.29
C ARG A 435 18.45 -8.27 -10.10
N TYR A 436 17.63 -8.22 -11.16
CA TYR A 436 16.25 -8.70 -11.10
C TYR A 436 16.16 -10.18 -10.72
N LEU A 437 16.99 -11.06 -11.30
CA LEU A 437 17.04 -12.49 -10.94
C LEU A 437 17.40 -12.68 -9.46
N VAL A 438 18.36 -11.92 -8.93
CA VAL A 438 18.69 -11.94 -7.50
C VAL A 438 17.49 -11.51 -6.66
N THR A 439 16.80 -10.45 -7.06
CA THR A 439 15.59 -9.95 -6.39
C THR A 439 14.48 -10.99 -6.37
N LEU A 440 14.22 -11.64 -7.51
CA LEU A 440 13.25 -12.73 -7.62
C LEU A 440 13.65 -13.92 -6.73
N ALA A 441 14.93 -14.31 -6.75
CA ALA A 441 15.41 -15.42 -5.92
C ALA A 441 15.24 -15.12 -4.42
N VAL A 442 15.50 -13.88 -3.98
CA VAL A 442 15.27 -13.45 -2.58
C VAL A 442 13.79 -13.54 -2.23
N ALA A 443 12.90 -13.03 -3.09
CA ALA A 443 11.45 -13.08 -2.83
C ALA A 443 10.95 -14.54 -2.72
N LEU A 444 11.38 -15.41 -3.64
CA LEU A 444 11.04 -16.83 -3.64
C LEU A 444 11.61 -17.55 -2.40
N PHE A 445 12.85 -17.25 -2.02
CA PHE A 445 13.48 -17.82 -0.82
C PHE A 445 12.67 -17.50 0.45
N PHE A 446 12.27 -16.25 0.63
CA PHE A 446 11.47 -15.86 1.80
C PHE A 446 10.09 -16.52 1.80
N SER A 447 9.43 -16.59 0.65
CA SER A 447 8.13 -17.27 0.54
C SER A 447 8.27 -18.76 0.82
N ALA A 448 9.29 -19.43 0.28
CA ALA A 448 9.59 -20.84 0.54
C ALA A 448 9.94 -21.08 2.02
N SER A 449 10.69 -20.16 2.66
CA SER A 449 11.02 -20.24 4.08
C SER A 449 9.75 -20.18 4.95
N MET A 450 8.78 -19.33 4.62
CA MET A 450 7.49 -19.28 5.34
C MET A 450 6.70 -20.58 5.18
N ALA A 451 6.68 -21.15 3.98
CA ALA A 451 6.07 -22.46 3.75
C ALA A 451 6.77 -23.55 4.57
N ALA A 452 8.10 -23.56 4.59
CA ALA A 452 8.89 -24.54 5.34
C ALA A 452 8.64 -24.44 6.86
N VAL A 453 8.53 -23.23 7.41
CA VAL A 453 8.18 -23.01 8.82
C VAL A 453 6.78 -23.57 9.15
N ASN A 454 5.77 -23.30 8.30
CA ASN A 454 4.45 -23.88 8.50
C ASN A 454 4.48 -25.43 8.49
N LEU A 455 5.13 -26.02 7.48
CA LEU A 455 5.24 -27.46 7.36
C LEU A 455 6.00 -28.11 8.52
N ALA A 456 7.07 -27.47 9.00
CA ALA A 456 7.84 -27.94 10.16
C ALA A 456 7.00 -27.92 11.45
N ASN A 457 6.02 -27.02 11.55
CA ASN A 457 5.06 -26.95 12.66
C ASN A 457 3.81 -27.85 12.42
N GLY A 458 3.82 -28.72 11.42
CA GLY A 458 2.70 -29.61 11.12
C GLY A 458 1.45 -28.92 10.57
N THR A 459 1.57 -27.67 10.11
CA THR A 459 0.47 -26.88 9.54
C THR A 459 0.61 -26.71 8.04
N GLN A 460 -0.51 -26.51 7.34
CA GLN A 460 -0.48 -26.17 5.92
C GLN A 460 0.05 -24.74 5.74
N PRO A 461 0.86 -24.47 4.66
CA PRO A 461 1.27 -23.11 4.34
C PRO A 461 0.04 -22.21 4.13
N ALA A 462 -0.16 -21.23 5.02
CA ALA A 462 -1.38 -20.43 5.06
C ALA A 462 -1.09 -18.92 5.14
N TYR A 463 -1.27 -18.32 6.31
CA TYR A 463 -1.38 -16.88 6.49
C TYR A 463 -0.15 -16.08 5.99
N TYR A 464 1.00 -16.27 6.60
CA TYR A 464 2.20 -15.50 6.24
C TYR A 464 2.84 -15.95 4.91
N PHE A 465 2.69 -17.24 4.58
CA PHE A 465 3.06 -17.71 3.24
C PHE A 465 2.27 -16.99 2.14
N GLY A 466 0.92 -16.91 2.27
CA GLY A 466 0.08 -16.18 1.33
C GLY A 466 0.51 -14.71 1.18
N LYS A 467 0.81 -14.05 2.29
CA LYS A 467 1.29 -12.66 2.29
C LYS A 467 2.66 -12.48 1.61
N THR A 468 3.60 -13.40 1.82
CA THR A 468 4.88 -13.36 1.09
C THR A 468 4.71 -13.71 -0.39
N ALA A 469 3.73 -14.54 -0.74
CA ALA A 469 3.40 -14.82 -2.14
C ALA A 469 2.89 -13.56 -2.89
N HIS A 470 2.18 -12.64 -2.22
CA HIS A 470 1.81 -11.37 -2.82
C HIS A 470 3.03 -10.52 -3.23
N LEU A 471 4.11 -10.57 -2.45
CA LEU A 471 5.38 -9.93 -2.84
C LEU A 471 5.99 -10.61 -4.08
N VAL A 472 5.94 -11.95 -4.17
CA VAL A 472 6.40 -12.69 -5.36
C VAL A 472 5.57 -12.29 -6.58
N ILE A 473 4.23 -12.19 -6.46
CA ILE A 473 3.36 -11.70 -7.53
C ILE A 473 3.81 -10.30 -8.00
N ALA A 474 4.06 -9.38 -7.07
CA ALA A 474 4.51 -8.02 -7.39
C ALA A 474 5.87 -8.04 -8.16
N VAL A 475 6.83 -8.86 -7.72
CA VAL A 475 8.12 -9.04 -8.40
C VAL A 475 7.92 -9.59 -9.81
N LEU A 476 7.06 -10.60 -10.00
CA LEU A 476 6.78 -11.19 -11.31
C LEU A 476 6.09 -10.19 -12.25
N ILE A 477 5.14 -9.39 -11.74
CA ILE A 477 4.50 -8.33 -12.53
C ILE A 477 5.52 -7.29 -13.00
N ILE A 478 6.45 -6.87 -12.12
CA ILE A 478 7.56 -5.99 -12.52
C ILE A 478 8.42 -6.65 -13.60
N GLY A 479 8.63 -7.96 -13.50
CA GLY A 479 9.38 -8.75 -14.47
C GLY A 479 8.77 -8.80 -15.88
N ALA A 480 7.46 -8.54 -16.03
CA ALA A 480 6.81 -8.41 -17.34
C ALA A 480 7.49 -7.36 -18.25
N ALA A 481 8.25 -6.45 -17.64
CA ALA A 481 9.13 -5.52 -18.35
C ALA A 481 10.13 -6.21 -19.29
N ALA A 482 10.63 -7.41 -18.92
CA ALA A 482 11.54 -8.20 -19.77
C ALA A 482 10.83 -8.68 -21.05
N LEU A 483 9.59 -9.11 -20.92
CA LEU A 483 8.76 -9.53 -22.08
C LEU A 483 8.46 -8.35 -23.01
N ALA A 484 8.10 -7.19 -22.45
CA ALA A 484 7.82 -5.99 -23.25
C ALA A 484 9.02 -5.54 -24.08
N ARG A 485 10.24 -5.76 -23.63
CA ARG A 485 11.47 -5.44 -24.38
C ARG A 485 11.67 -6.32 -25.62
N LEU A 486 11.15 -7.53 -25.60
CA LEU A 486 11.27 -8.48 -26.71
C LEU A 486 10.23 -8.28 -27.81
N LEU A 487 9.16 -7.50 -27.55
CA LEU A 487 8.16 -7.24 -28.56
C LEU A 487 8.79 -6.55 -29.79
N PRO A 488 8.36 -6.88 -31.02
CA PRO A 488 8.82 -6.17 -32.21
C PRO A 488 8.38 -4.70 -32.18
N VAL A 489 9.18 -3.84 -32.74
CA VAL A 489 8.86 -2.43 -32.95
C VAL A 489 9.02 -2.08 -34.44
N PRO A 490 8.29 -1.10 -34.94
CA PRO A 490 8.50 -0.61 -36.29
C PRO A 490 9.98 -0.18 -36.44
N ALA A 491 10.63 -0.65 -37.50
CA ALA A 491 12.01 -0.29 -37.77
C ALA A 491 12.16 1.22 -37.91
N GLN A 492 13.05 1.85 -37.15
CA GLN A 492 13.40 3.27 -37.38
C GLN A 492 14.29 3.38 -38.63
N SER A 493 13.96 4.29 -39.54
CA SER A 493 14.85 4.57 -40.67
C SER A 493 16.04 5.37 -40.17
N THR A 494 17.22 4.92 -40.49
CA THR A 494 18.47 5.66 -40.33
C THR A 494 18.63 6.71 -41.44
N ASP A 495 17.77 6.69 -42.50
CA ASP A 495 17.86 7.60 -43.61
C ASP A 495 17.26 8.95 -43.22
N SER A 496 18.05 9.98 -43.43
CA SER A 496 17.77 11.39 -43.11
C SER A 496 16.68 12.04 -44.00
N GLU A 497 16.07 11.31 -44.91
CA GLU A 497 14.96 11.81 -45.71
C GLU A 497 13.61 11.45 -45.05
N PRO A 498 12.68 12.41 -44.91
CA PRO A 498 11.34 12.18 -44.37
C PRO A 498 10.44 11.51 -45.43
N ARG A 499 10.83 10.32 -45.94
CA ARG A 499 9.92 9.51 -46.76
C ARG A 499 8.74 9.07 -45.93
N ARG A 500 7.53 9.48 -46.32
CA ARG A 500 6.26 8.94 -45.75
C ARG A 500 6.27 7.42 -45.92
N ARG A 501 6.55 6.70 -44.84
CA ARG A 501 6.49 5.24 -44.83
C ARG A 501 5.07 4.78 -45.07
N PRO A 502 4.84 3.77 -45.90
CA PRO A 502 3.54 3.15 -46.00
C PRO A 502 3.18 2.57 -44.62
N ILE A 503 1.95 2.79 -44.17
CA ILE A 503 1.37 2.29 -42.90
C ILE A 503 1.57 0.77 -42.77
N THR A 504 1.67 0.07 -43.90
CA THR A 504 1.94 -1.38 -43.99
C THR A 504 3.22 -1.84 -43.31
N SER A 505 4.26 -1.00 -43.20
CA SER A 505 5.53 -1.40 -42.53
C SER A 505 5.45 -1.49 -41.00
N ALA A 506 4.44 -0.84 -40.39
CA ALA A 506 4.20 -0.87 -38.94
C ALA A 506 3.20 -1.99 -38.55
N LEU A 507 2.43 -2.50 -39.53
CA LEU A 507 1.37 -3.48 -39.32
C LEU A 507 1.82 -4.73 -38.52
N PRO A 508 2.97 -5.40 -38.80
CA PRO A 508 3.36 -6.59 -38.05
C PRO A 508 3.61 -6.30 -36.56
N ALA A 509 4.25 -5.17 -36.25
CA ALA A 509 4.54 -4.79 -34.87
C ALA A 509 3.26 -4.43 -34.11
N VAL A 510 2.33 -3.71 -34.74
CA VAL A 510 1.03 -3.37 -34.17
C VAL A 510 0.18 -4.62 -33.98
N ALA A 511 0.14 -5.52 -34.96
CA ALA A 511 -0.59 -6.78 -34.87
C ALA A 511 -0.05 -7.67 -33.74
N THR A 512 1.28 -7.80 -33.62
CA THR A 512 1.89 -8.57 -32.50
C THR A 512 1.56 -7.92 -31.15
N ALA A 513 1.64 -6.60 -31.04
CA ALA A 513 1.28 -5.90 -29.80
C ALA A 513 -0.20 -6.10 -29.44
N ALA A 514 -1.11 -6.05 -30.41
CA ALA A 514 -2.53 -6.31 -30.24
C ALA A 514 -2.80 -7.76 -29.82
N LEU A 515 -2.15 -8.73 -30.44
CA LEU A 515 -2.27 -10.15 -30.10
C LEU A 515 -1.75 -10.43 -28.68
N VAL A 516 -0.60 -9.87 -28.30
CA VAL A 516 -0.05 -10.01 -26.93
C VAL A 516 -0.98 -9.37 -25.92
N THR A 517 -1.50 -8.18 -26.20
CA THR A 517 -2.47 -7.50 -25.33
C THR A 517 -3.73 -8.36 -25.16
N LEU A 518 -4.29 -8.86 -26.25
CA LEU A 518 -5.46 -9.72 -26.22
C LEU A 518 -5.19 -11.03 -25.46
N ALA A 519 -4.04 -11.65 -25.66
CA ALA A 519 -3.63 -12.86 -24.96
C ALA A 519 -3.49 -12.63 -23.44
N VAL A 520 -2.94 -11.49 -23.02
CA VAL A 520 -2.86 -11.12 -21.59
C VAL A 520 -4.25 -10.89 -21.01
N LEU A 521 -5.11 -10.12 -21.68
CA LEU A 521 -6.47 -9.86 -21.23
C LEU A 521 -7.33 -11.14 -21.17
N ALA A 522 -7.18 -12.05 -22.13
CA ALA A 522 -7.86 -13.35 -22.12
C ALA A 522 -7.28 -14.27 -21.04
N GLY A 523 -5.95 -14.37 -20.96
CA GLY A 523 -5.27 -15.23 -19.98
C GLY A 523 -5.51 -14.82 -18.53
N THR A 524 -5.71 -13.53 -18.26
CA THR A 524 -6.09 -13.02 -16.93
C THR A 524 -7.60 -13.13 -16.63
N GLY A 525 -8.43 -13.60 -17.59
CA GLY A 525 -9.88 -13.72 -17.41
C GLY A 525 -10.67 -12.41 -17.48
N LEU A 526 -10.03 -11.28 -17.73
CA LEU A 526 -10.70 -9.96 -17.80
C LEU A 526 -11.69 -9.86 -18.96
N LEU A 527 -11.50 -10.64 -20.05
CA LEU A 527 -12.44 -10.75 -21.16
C LEU A 527 -13.62 -11.71 -20.87
N GLY A 528 -13.70 -12.26 -19.66
CA GLY A 528 -14.78 -13.16 -19.29
C GLY A 528 -14.64 -14.59 -19.83
N TRP A 529 -13.48 -14.96 -20.37
CA TRP A 529 -13.19 -16.34 -20.75
C TRP A 529 -13.01 -17.19 -19.50
N THR A 530 -13.89 -18.17 -19.31
CA THR A 530 -13.99 -19.00 -18.10
C THR A 530 -13.30 -20.35 -18.23
N GLY A 531 -12.93 -20.76 -19.44
CA GLY A 531 -12.23 -22.01 -19.69
C GLY A 531 -10.75 -21.82 -19.78
N GLY A 532 -9.98 -22.30 -18.81
CA GLY A 532 -8.53 -22.25 -18.93
C GLY A 532 -7.77 -22.57 -17.66
N TYR A 533 -6.53 -22.95 -17.86
CA TYR A 533 -5.59 -23.35 -16.81
C TYR A 533 -5.24 -22.21 -15.83
N PHE A 534 -5.38 -20.96 -16.26
CA PHE A 534 -4.99 -19.78 -15.50
C PHE A 534 -6.12 -19.16 -14.67
N HIS A 535 -7.34 -19.73 -14.72
CA HIS A 535 -8.49 -19.20 -13.99
C HIS A 535 -8.61 -19.82 -12.60
N ARG A 536 -9.22 -19.05 -11.71
CA ARG A 536 -9.58 -19.49 -10.38
C ARG A 536 -10.59 -20.64 -10.45
N THR A 537 -10.32 -21.72 -9.72
CA THR A 537 -11.21 -22.88 -9.67
C THR A 537 -12.58 -22.49 -9.10
N GLY A 538 -13.65 -22.84 -9.79
CA GLY A 538 -15.04 -22.62 -9.33
C GLY A 538 -15.58 -21.20 -9.48
N SER A 539 -14.87 -20.29 -10.21
CA SER A 539 -15.37 -18.94 -10.49
C SER A 539 -15.53 -18.68 -12.00
N ASN A 540 -16.44 -17.75 -12.32
CA ASN A 540 -16.68 -17.30 -13.69
C ASN A 540 -15.75 -16.16 -14.14
N GLY A 541 -14.67 -15.90 -13.42
CA GLY A 541 -13.75 -14.81 -13.74
C GLY A 541 -12.68 -14.57 -12.70
N THR A 542 -12.17 -13.34 -12.67
CA THR A 542 -11.21 -12.88 -11.68
C THR A 542 -11.90 -12.33 -10.43
N TRP A 543 -11.16 -12.23 -9.33
CA TRP A 543 -11.62 -11.54 -8.13
C TRP A 543 -12.14 -10.13 -8.42
N ALA A 544 -11.43 -9.37 -9.26
CA ALA A 544 -11.84 -8.02 -9.63
C ALA A 544 -13.19 -8.02 -10.36
N LYS A 545 -13.42 -8.99 -11.26
CA LYS A 545 -14.69 -9.11 -12.01
C LYS A 545 -15.85 -9.51 -11.10
N ASP A 546 -15.65 -10.53 -10.27
CA ASP A 546 -16.67 -11.00 -9.33
C ASP A 546 -17.03 -9.91 -8.32
N TRP A 547 -16.03 -9.19 -7.84
CA TRP A 547 -16.24 -8.05 -6.95
C TRP A 547 -17.01 -6.91 -7.63
N ALA A 548 -16.55 -6.44 -8.80
CA ALA A 548 -17.21 -5.35 -9.52
C ALA A 548 -18.63 -5.71 -9.96
N GLY A 549 -18.89 -6.97 -10.26
CA GLY A 549 -20.21 -7.50 -10.64
C GLY A 549 -21.16 -7.81 -9.47
N ARG A 550 -20.69 -7.72 -8.21
CA ARG A 550 -21.45 -8.12 -7.02
C ARG A 550 -22.80 -7.38 -6.94
N ASP A 551 -23.88 -8.13 -6.64
CA ASP A 551 -25.17 -7.51 -6.34
C ASP A 551 -25.11 -6.84 -4.95
N VAL A 552 -25.31 -5.53 -4.93
CA VAL A 552 -25.27 -4.71 -3.72
C VAL A 552 -26.61 -4.74 -2.96
N ARG A 553 -27.68 -5.24 -3.60
CA ARG A 553 -29.01 -5.35 -2.96
C ARG A 553 -29.10 -6.52 -1.99
N ASP A 554 -28.29 -7.56 -2.23
CA ASP A 554 -28.18 -8.71 -1.34
C ASP A 554 -27.37 -8.35 -0.10
N VAL A 555 -28.06 -7.77 0.89
CA VAL A 555 -27.46 -7.37 2.17
C VAL A 555 -27.51 -8.56 3.12
N THR A 556 -26.31 -9.00 3.56
CA THR A 556 -26.21 -10.11 4.50
C THR A 556 -26.91 -9.78 5.84
N ARG A 557 -27.36 -10.83 6.54
CA ARG A 557 -27.97 -10.70 7.86
C ARG A 557 -27.05 -9.92 8.82
N SER A 558 -25.75 -10.25 8.82
CA SER A 558 -24.77 -9.60 9.69
C SER A 558 -24.68 -8.09 9.46
N ALA A 559 -24.67 -7.64 8.20
CA ALA A 559 -24.66 -6.21 7.89
C ALA A 559 -25.99 -5.51 8.28
N SER A 560 -27.11 -6.20 8.11
CA SER A 560 -28.42 -5.70 8.54
C SER A 560 -28.46 -5.54 10.06
N VAL A 561 -28.07 -6.58 10.81
CA VAL A 561 -28.01 -6.57 12.27
C VAL A 561 -27.11 -5.43 12.76
N THR A 562 -25.89 -5.31 12.23
CA THR A 562 -24.95 -4.24 12.61
C THR A 562 -25.49 -2.86 12.29
N SER A 563 -26.11 -2.67 11.13
CA SER A 563 -26.70 -1.39 10.74
C SER A 563 -27.85 -0.96 11.64
N ILE A 564 -28.72 -1.91 12.03
CA ILE A 564 -29.83 -1.67 12.96
C ILE A 564 -29.30 -1.38 14.36
N ALA A 565 -28.33 -2.19 14.84
CA ALA A 565 -27.70 -2.00 16.13
C ALA A 565 -27.04 -0.61 16.23
N TYR A 566 -26.29 -0.20 15.22
CA TYR A 566 -25.66 1.12 15.18
C TYR A 566 -26.66 2.28 15.27
N ARG A 567 -27.81 2.20 14.59
CA ARG A 567 -28.80 3.28 14.58
C ARG A 567 -29.62 3.36 15.87
N ASN A 568 -29.97 2.22 16.45
CA ASN A 568 -30.95 2.13 17.52
C ASN A 568 -30.32 2.04 18.93
N TYR A 569 -29.04 1.68 19.01
CA TYR A 569 -28.38 1.43 20.30
C TYR A 569 -27.05 2.21 20.39
N PRO A 570 -27.10 3.52 20.67
CA PRO A 570 -25.91 4.33 20.83
C PRO A 570 -24.99 3.77 21.92
N ALA A 571 -23.70 4.09 21.85
CA ALA A 571 -22.74 3.72 22.88
C ALA A 571 -23.15 4.27 24.24
N ILE A 572 -22.92 3.46 25.27
CA ILE A 572 -23.10 3.87 26.69
C ILE A 572 -21.71 3.91 27.30
N PRO A 573 -21.23 5.08 27.80
CA PRO A 573 -19.92 5.19 28.42
C PRO A 573 -19.73 4.15 29.55
N GLY A 574 -18.56 3.51 29.59
CA GLY A 574 -18.22 2.50 30.60
C GLY A 574 -18.98 1.18 30.47
N THR A 575 -19.82 0.98 29.45
CA THR A 575 -20.61 -0.24 29.26
C THR A 575 -20.07 -1.06 28.09
N VAL A 576 -19.68 -2.30 28.34
CA VAL A 576 -19.36 -3.28 27.28
C VAL A 576 -20.63 -3.58 26.48
N THR A 577 -20.62 -3.38 25.19
CA THR A 577 -21.76 -3.67 24.30
C THR A 577 -21.38 -4.74 23.28
N LEU A 578 -22.13 -5.85 23.29
CA LEU A 578 -21.94 -6.96 22.37
C LEU A 578 -23.24 -7.24 21.60
N VAL A 579 -23.09 -7.65 20.34
CA VAL A 579 -24.20 -8.22 19.55
C VAL A 579 -24.15 -9.73 19.70
N VAL A 580 -25.31 -10.34 19.95
CA VAL A 580 -25.44 -11.80 20.11
C VAL A 580 -26.48 -12.27 19.08
N ASP A 581 -26.05 -13.11 18.14
CA ASP A 581 -26.95 -13.56 17.08
C ASP A 581 -27.36 -15.03 17.28
N LYS A 582 -26.58 -15.99 16.79
CA LYS A 582 -26.87 -17.42 16.92
C LYS A 582 -25.87 -18.08 17.88
N GLN A 583 -25.94 -19.41 17.99
CA GLN A 583 -24.93 -20.19 18.72
C GLN A 583 -23.51 -20.02 18.16
N GLY A 584 -22.51 -20.25 18.98
CA GLY A 584 -21.10 -20.11 18.64
C GLY A 584 -20.63 -18.66 18.58
N LEU A 585 -19.72 -18.35 17.68
CA LEU A 585 -19.16 -17.00 17.47
C LEU A 585 -20.06 -16.07 16.63
N GLN A 586 -21.35 -16.35 16.55
CA GLN A 586 -22.30 -15.46 15.88
C GLN A 586 -22.40 -14.15 16.69
N GLY A 587 -22.30 -13.03 16.02
CA GLY A 587 -22.28 -11.72 16.66
C GLY A 587 -20.86 -11.13 16.85
N TYR A 588 -19.82 -11.95 16.72
CA TYR A 588 -18.44 -11.47 16.81
C TYR A 588 -18.12 -10.38 15.78
N ARG A 589 -18.42 -10.63 14.52
CA ARG A 589 -18.19 -9.66 13.44
C ARG A 589 -19.03 -8.39 13.61
N GLU A 590 -20.30 -8.56 13.99
CA GLU A 590 -21.24 -7.47 14.28
C GLU A 590 -20.70 -6.59 15.42
N SER A 591 -20.18 -7.19 16.48
CA SER A 591 -19.61 -6.48 17.63
C SER A 591 -18.36 -5.69 17.28
N ILE A 592 -17.45 -6.24 16.44
CA ILE A 592 -16.25 -5.54 15.96
C ILE A 592 -16.64 -4.28 15.18
N PHE A 593 -17.53 -4.41 14.19
CA PHE A 593 -17.91 -3.29 13.36
C PHE A 593 -18.72 -2.25 14.13
N LEU A 594 -19.63 -2.70 15.01
CA LEU A 594 -20.40 -1.81 15.87
C LEU A 594 -19.50 -0.98 16.78
N SER A 595 -18.56 -1.63 17.48
CA SER A 595 -17.64 -0.97 18.40
C SER A 595 -16.69 0.02 17.69
N ALA A 596 -16.22 -0.33 16.49
CA ALA A 596 -15.41 0.57 15.67
C ALA A 596 -16.17 1.85 15.31
N MET A 597 -17.41 1.71 14.85
CA MET A 597 -18.25 2.86 14.51
C MET A 597 -18.66 3.69 15.73
N GLN A 598 -18.74 3.08 16.90
CA GLN A 598 -19.09 3.75 18.15
C GLN A 598 -17.88 4.29 18.93
N GLY A 599 -16.63 3.98 18.49
CA GLY A 599 -15.41 4.36 19.19
C GLY A 599 -15.24 3.63 20.54
N THR A 600 -15.78 2.41 20.67
CA THR A 600 -15.79 1.61 21.92
C THR A 600 -15.02 0.30 21.80
N SER A 601 -14.08 0.21 20.84
CA SER A 601 -13.35 -1.04 20.57
C SER A 601 -12.55 -1.55 21.77
N GLY A 602 -11.91 -0.66 22.54
CA GLY A 602 -11.19 -1.03 23.75
C GLY A 602 -12.12 -1.61 24.84
N GLN A 603 -13.27 -0.97 25.06
CA GLN A 603 -14.27 -1.44 26.03
C GLN A 603 -14.91 -2.77 25.60
N THR A 604 -15.03 -3.03 24.29
CA THR A 604 -15.66 -4.25 23.77
C THR A 604 -14.71 -5.45 23.80
N GLU A 605 -13.40 -5.25 23.80
CA GLU A 605 -12.39 -6.31 23.71
C GLU A 605 -12.59 -7.45 24.71
N PRO A 606 -12.84 -7.21 26.01
CA PRO A 606 -12.93 -8.29 26.99
C PRO A 606 -14.03 -9.33 26.71
N GLY A 607 -15.06 -8.93 25.95
CA GLY A 607 -16.15 -9.80 25.58
C GLY A 607 -16.24 -10.16 24.11
N ILE A 608 -15.30 -9.69 23.27
CA ILE A 608 -15.42 -9.79 21.80
C ILE A 608 -15.51 -11.24 21.30
N TYR A 609 -14.89 -12.19 22.01
CA TYR A 609 -14.95 -13.61 21.68
C TYR A 609 -16.05 -14.34 22.46
N PHE A 610 -17.05 -13.62 22.98
CA PHE A 610 -18.18 -14.21 23.62
C PHE A 610 -18.87 -15.23 22.71
N ARG A 611 -19.15 -16.43 23.28
CA ARG A 611 -19.83 -17.52 22.56
C ARG A 611 -21.03 -17.96 23.36
N ILE A 612 -22.07 -18.31 22.63
CA ILE A 612 -23.23 -19.00 23.16
C ILE A 612 -23.06 -20.49 22.91
N TYR A 613 -23.31 -21.30 23.93
CA TYR A 613 -23.25 -22.75 23.90
C TYR A 613 -24.61 -23.34 24.26
N ASP A 614 -24.85 -24.58 23.85
CA ASP A 614 -26.04 -25.35 24.27
C ASP A 614 -26.05 -25.62 25.75
N GLU A 615 -24.86 -25.87 26.31
CA GLU A 615 -24.65 -26.08 27.74
C GLU A 615 -24.76 -24.76 28.52
N PRO A 616 -25.79 -24.60 29.38
CA PRO A 616 -26.00 -23.34 30.10
C PRO A 616 -24.84 -22.93 31.00
N GLU A 617 -24.18 -23.90 31.65
CA GLU A 617 -23.07 -23.70 32.55
C GLU A 617 -21.86 -23.10 31.85
N ARG A 618 -21.60 -23.56 30.64
CA ARG A 618 -20.50 -23.05 29.81
C ARG A 618 -20.76 -21.64 29.32
N THR A 619 -21.99 -21.34 28.91
CA THR A 619 -22.39 -19.97 28.57
C THR A 619 -22.30 -19.07 29.80
N ALA A 620 -22.74 -19.54 30.98
CA ALA A 620 -22.63 -18.82 32.22
C ALA A 620 -21.18 -18.53 32.62
N GLU A 621 -20.27 -19.49 32.48
CA GLU A 621 -18.84 -19.31 32.75
C GLU A 621 -18.24 -18.19 31.89
N ILE A 622 -18.57 -18.14 30.62
CA ILE A 622 -18.06 -17.11 29.72
C ILE A 622 -18.66 -15.74 30.04
N LEU A 623 -19.96 -15.67 30.31
CA LEU A 623 -20.63 -14.42 30.74
C LEU A 623 -20.01 -13.85 32.03
N ARG A 624 -19.55 -14.70 32.94
CA ARG A 624 -18.88 -14.30 34.18
C ARG A 624 -17.54 -13.61 33.97
N ARG A 625 -16.86 -13.94 32.84
CA ARG A 625 -15.56 -13.35 32.45
C ARG A 625 -15.68 -11.99 31.79
N VAL A 626 -16.86 -11.63 31.27
CA VAL A 626 -17.06 -10.34 30.59
C VAL A 626 -17.31 -9.26 31.65
N PRO A 627 -16.56 -8.12 31.60
CA PRO A 627 -16.72 -7.03 32.57
C PRO A 627 -18.12 -6.45 32.58
N ARG A 628 -18.49 -5.89 33.72
CA ARG A 628 -19.78 -5.21 33.96
C ARG A 628 -19.56 -3.70 34.09
N PRO A 629 -20.53 -2.86 33.69
CA PRO A 629 -21.84 -3.19 33.09
C PRO A 629 -21.73 -3.77 31.68
N LEU A 630 -22.57 -4.77 31.37
CA LEU A 630 -22.63 -5.45 30.07
C LEU A 630 -24.00 -5.26 29.43
N ARG A 631 -24.04 -4.81 28.20
CA ARG A 631 -25.24 -4.75 27.36
C ARG A 631 -25.15 -5.77 26.23
N LEU A 632 -26.09 -6.69 26.15
CA LEU A 632 -26.24 -7.65 25.07
C LEU A 632 -27.38 -7.21 24.13
N ILE A 633 -27.05 -6.93 22.89
CA ILE A 633 -28.05 -6.70 21.82
C ILE A 633 -28.36 -8.05 21.19
N VAL A 634 -29.54 -8.57 21.50
CA VAL A 634 -29.94 -9.93 21.11
C VAL A 634 -30.63 -9.88 19.75
N ALA A 635 -29.96 -10.43 18.74
CA ALA A 635 -30.42 -10.39 17.35
C ALA A 635 -31.17 -11.66 16.91
N HIS A 636 -31.17 -12.74 17.74
CA HIS A 636 -31.84 -13.99 17.41
C HIS A 636 -32.53 -14.64 18.61
N PRO A 637 -33.72 -15.24 18.46
CA PRO A 637 -34.43 -15.91 19.55
C PRO A 637 -33.65 -17.05 20.21
N GLU A 638 -32.86 -17.81 19.44
CA GLU A 638 -31.99 -18.88 20.01
C GLU A 638 -30.93 -18.31 20.96
N ALA A 639 -30.38 -17.13 20.65
CA ALA A 639 -29.43 -16.46 21.52
C ALA A 639 -30.12 -16.02 22.84
N GLN A 640 -31.34 -15.48 22.74
CA GLN A 640 -32.14 -15.14 23.92
C GLN A 640 -32.34 -16.36 24.81
N GLN A 641 -32.82 -17.47 24.24
CA GLN A 641 -33.10 -18.71 24.98
C GLN A 641 -31.82 -19.29 25.64
N ALA A 642 -30.67 -19.25 24.93
CA ALA A 642 -29.42 -19.76 25.48
C ALA A 642 -28.95 -18.91 26.68
N ILE A 643 -29.05 -17.60 26.58
CA ILE A 643 -28.71 -16.68 27.67
C ILE A 643 -29.68 -16.87 28.84
N ASP A 644 -31.00 -16.98 28.57
CA ASP A 644 -32.01 -17.23 29.64
C ASP A 644 -31.77 -18.54 30.39
N ARG A 645 -31.32 -19.61 29.69
CA ARG A 645 -30.89 -20.86 30.34
C ARG A 645 -29.68 -20.65 31.25
N ALA A 646 -28.67 -19.90 30.74
CA ALA A 646 -27.48 -19.59 31.56
C ALA A 646 -27.83 -18.76 32.81
N LEU A 647 -28.74 -17.79 32.68
CA LEU A 647 -29.23 -16.96 33.81
C LEU A 647 -30.11 -17.72 34.80
N LYS A 648 -30.71 -18.85 34.39
CA LYS A 648 -31.40 -19.79 35.30
C LYS A 648 -30.39 -20.65 36.02
N ALA A 649 -29.32 -21.09 35.37
CA ALA A 649 -28.25 -21.86 35.96
C ALA A 649 -27.42 -21.05 36.99
N ASP A 650 -27.19 -19.74 36.66
CA ASP A 650 -26.49 -18.82 37.57
C ASP A 650 -27.21 -17.43 37.58
N PRO A 651 -28.13 -17.24 38.53
CA PRO A 651 -28.89 -15.99 38.68
C PRO A 651 -28.03 -14.76 39.01
N THR A 652 -26.81 -14.93 39.55
CA THR A 652 -25.89 -13.82 39.88
C THR A 652 -25.42 -13.07 38.63
N LEU A 653 -25.48 -13.71 37.47
CA LEU A 653 -25.12 -13.10 36.22
C LEU A 653 -26.08 -11.96 35.78
N ARG A 654 -27.20 -11.78 36.43
CA ARG A 654 -28.13 -10.68 36.15
C ARG A 654 -27.60 -9.34 36.63
N ASP A 655 -26.72 -9.34 37.60
CA ASP A 655 -26.13 -8.10 38.10
C ASP A 655 -25.28 -7.42 37.03
N GLY A 656 -25.58 -6.14 36.79
CA GLY A 656 -24.93 -5.34 35.74
C GLY A 656 -25.13 -5.84 34.30
N LEU A 657 -26.06 -6.78 34.04
CA LEU A 657 -26.40 -7.27 32.71
C LEU A 657 -27.70 -6.62 32.19
N THR A 658 -27.64 -5.97 31.04
CA THR A 658 -28.79 -5.48 30.32
C THR A 658 -28.95 -6.24 29.00
N MET A 659 -30.09 -6.86 28.78
CA MET A 659 -30.45 -7.51 27.53
C MET A 659 -31.47 -6.68 26.78
N VAL A 660 -31.20 -6.38 25.53
CA VAL A 660 -32.08 -5.62 24.67
C VAL A 660 -32.34 -6.37 23.36
N PRO A 661 -33.59 -6.64 23.00
CA PRO A 661 -33.90 -7.29 21.74
C PRO A 661 -33.60 -6.34 20.58
N LEU A 662 -33.03 -6.86 19.49
CA LEU A 662 -32.83 -6.09 18.28
C LEU A 662 -34.19 -5.77 17.65
N LYS A 663 -34.62 -4.52 17.76
CA LYS A 663 -35.91 -4.06 17.15
C LYS A 663 -35.69 -3.86 15.64
N PRO A 664 -36.54 -4.46 14.78
CA PRO A 664 -36.53 -4.14 13.36
C PRO A 664 -36.76 -2.64 13.19
N THR A 665 -36.04 -2.01 12.28
CA THR A 665 -36.41 -0.63 11.89
C THR A 665 -37.75 -0.67 11.17
N THR A 666 -38.77 0.02 11.70
CA THR A 666 -39.96 0.34 10.90
C THR A 666 -39.46 1.07 9.66
N PRO A 667 -39.78 0.63 8.44
CA PRO A 667 -39.37 1.37 7.25
C PRO A 667 -40.00 2.75 7.32
N ARG A 668 -39.15 3.79 7.37
CA ARG A 668 -39.59 5.18 7.17
C ARG A 668 -39.60 5.49 5.70
#